data_f398e7b40c216f657c5ecb4ed140a5cc
#
_entry.id   f398e7b40c216f657c5ecb4ed140a5cc
#
_cell.length_a   1.000
_cell.length_b   1.000
_cell.length_c   1.000
_cell.angle_alpha   90.00
_cell.angle_beta   90.00
_cell.angle_gamma   90.00
#
_symmetry.space_group_name_H-M   'P 1'
#
loop_
_entity.id
_entity.type
_entity.pdbx_description
1 polymer ?
#
loop_
_entity_poly.entity_id
_entity_poly.type
_entity_poly.pdbx_seq_one_letter_code
_entity_poly.pdbx_strand_id
1 'polypeptide(L)'
;MQVYVNTENKKWDKYKIDFDKIANMAVLPVYKDAEVSITLIDDKKIHKLNKQYRNIDKPTNVLSFELCDDILLGDIFISLDTVEREAKESNISVPEHIAHMIVHGMLHLQGFDHLTDKQAKIMETKEINILKKLGYKNPYADDVENLVCDNESCCPGKFITKLKSVKIKENSVWQYILYALFGVIASFGFAPFYLWFLTLFGVGGAYWLTIKQTKKISFFKSWISVFPFGAFYGISMFWWVLNSIYVIPELTKQFAIWTIPSLIGIGLICGIILSLPFAIIRCMTRKPAHRAILFASVWTLVLWLREWFLTGFPWNPISNISMHFSMVSNSMALWGALGLSFIIVGIIASFVECIKNRKSCWYVFVMYISLFLIGCSYGYHNMKNASVITGDSLPIIRIVQPAESAVYKTPKSRAEADSIAEQKVRDLFVWATADKSVIPDVIIFPETAYPYVIVNEQFPLSRILDTNVIMGANHYKDGNMYNSMVIADKLGIVKKIYNKSHLVPFGEYGPFGNIIPAPGQMAFGDGPEIINIETQYGSFVFAPAICYEIIFSDSLIPKNITPNAIINITNDTWFGKTPGIYQHLDMVRRYAIESGVPVVRANYSGISAFINSDGNIESFLPVTQNGSLDGMVWGAHITPYRTIGRDLCMIFILLFSIIASISISVFQKKD
;
A
#
# COMPACT_ATOMS: atom_id res chain seq x y z
N MET A 1 -9.08 31.62 -3.57
CA MET A 1 -7.90 31.72 -4.44
C MET A 1 -7.68 33.17 -4.80
N GLN A 2 -6.44 33.63 -4.82
CA GLN A 2 -6.06 34.99 -5.18
C GLN A 2 -5.69 35.06 -6.67
N VAL A 3 -6.29 36.00 -7.42
CA VAL A 3 -6.09 36.11 -8.88
C VAL A 3 -5.40 37.43 -9.17
N TYR A 4 -4.24 37.35 -9.82
CA TYR A 4 -3.50 38.55 -10.27
C TYR A 4 -3.72 38.73 -11.76
N VAL A 5 -4.30 39.86 -12.17
CA VAL A 5 -4.54 40.16 -13.58
C VAL A 5 -3.59 41.26 -14.03
N ASN A 6 -2.71 40.94 -14.98
CA ASN A 6 -1.77 41.84 -15.59
C ASN A 6 -2.20 42.16 -17.02
N THR A 7 -2.40 43.45 -17.36
CA THR A 7 -2.80 43.87 -18.69
C THR A 7 -1.67 44.64 -19.34
N GLU A 8 -1.18 44.14 -20.48
CA GLU A 8 -0.10 44.79 -21.24
C GLU A 8 -0.61 45.60 -22.46
N ASN A 9 -1.89 45.49 -22.78
CA ASN A 9 -2.49 46.14 -23.95
C ASN A 9 -3.83 46.80 -23.56
N LYS A 10 -3.94 48.12 -23.69
CA LYS A 10 -5.17 48.88 -23.37
C LYS A 10 -6.41 48.46 -24.17
N LYS A 11 -6.25 47.70 -25.26
CA LYS A 11 -7.41 47.15 -26.01
C LYS A 11 -8.28 46.23 -25.15
N TRP A 12 -7.74 45.66 -24.09
CA TRP A 12 -8.47 44.78 -23.14
C TRP A 12 -9.54 45.55 -22.31
N ASP A 13 -9.34 46.83 -22.09
CA ASP A 13 -10.29 47.70 -21.33
C ASP A 13 -11.69 47.76 -21.95
N LYS A 14 -11.79 47.37 -23.21
CA LYS A 14 -13.05 47.29 -23.98
C LYS A 14 -13.99 46.22 -23.42
N TYR A 15 -13.45 45.18 -22.78
CA TYR A 15 -14.20 44.04 -22.30
C TYR A 15 -14.29 44.04 -20.77
N LYS A 16 -15.52 44.08 -20.24
CA LYS A 16 -15.79 44.00 -18.80
C LYS A 16 -15.90 42.54 -18.40
N ILE A 17 -14.80 41.93 -17.90
CA ILE A 17 -14.71 40.54 -17.52
C ILE A 17 -14.36 40.42 -16.05
N ASP A 18 -15.09 39.59 -15.35
CA ASP A 18 -14.83 39.27 -13.94
C ASP A 18 -13.89 38.04 -13.85
N PHE A 19 -12.57 38.31 -14.00
CA PHE A 19 -11.53 37.28 -13.98
C PHE A 19 -11.52 36.51 -12.66
N ASP A 20 -11.70 37.21 -11.55
CA ASP A 20 -11.74 36.60 -10.22
C ASP A 20 -12.86 35.57 -10.09
N LYS A 21 -14.06 35.94 -10.52
CA LYS A 21 -15.22 35.05 -10.48
C LYS A 21 -15.03 33.82 -11.37
N ILE A 22 -14.51 34.02 -12.58
CA ILE A 22 -14.34 32.91 -13.55
C ILE A 22 -13.28 31.94 -13.04
N ALA A 23 -12.11 32.43 -12.62
CA ALA A 23 -11.02 31.60 -12.11
C ALA A 23 -11.40 30.87 -10.82
N ASN A 24 -12.06 31.56 -9.86
CA ASN A 24 -12.54 30.93 -8.62
C ASN A 24 -13.64 29.88 -8.85
N MET A 25 -14.41 29.97 -9.93
CA MET A 25 -15.38 28.93 -10.29
C MET A 25 -14.72 27.69 -10.92
N ALA A 26 -13.53 27.85 -11.48
CA ALA A 26 -12.78 26.79 -12.16
C ALA A 26 -11.77 26.09 -11.20
N VAL A 27 -11.53 26.59 -10.00
CA VAL A 27 -10.58 26.03 -9.05
C VAL A 27 -11.16 24.83 -8.30
N LEU A 28 -10.35 23.77 -8.14
CA LEU A 28 -10.69 22.64 -7.28
C LEU A 28 -10.54 23.02 -5.78
N PRO A 29 -11.31 22.38 -4.88
CA PRO A 29 -11.27 22.68 -3.45
C PRO A 29 -9.87 22.60 -2.81
N VAL A 30 -9.00 21.74 -3.33
CA VAL A 30 -7.63 21.55 -2.85
C VAL A 30 -6.73 22.77 -3.11
N TYR A 31 -7.01 23.56 -4.16
CA TYR A 31 -6.26 24.76 -4.54
C TYR A 31 -6.97 26.07 -4.16
N LYS A 32 -7.92 26.02 -3.24
CA LYS A 32 -8.76 27.18 -2.89
C LYS A 32 -7.98 28.36 -2.32
N ASP A 33 -6.85 28.11 -1.70
CA ASP A 33 -5.98 29.12 -1.09
C ASP A 33 -4.74 29.45 -1.93
N ALA A 34 -4.63 28.88 -3.14
CA ALA A 34 -3.53 29.12 -4.07
C ALA A 34 -3.66 30.48 -4.79
N GLU A 35 -2.59 30.91 -5.43
CA GLU A 35 -2.50 32.11 -6.25
C GLU A 35 -2.36 31.74 -7.73
N VAL A 36 -2.95 32.54 -8.64
CA VAL A 36 -2.81 32.39 -10.09
C VAL A 36 -2.58 33.75 -10.75
N SER A 37 -1.72 33.80 -11.76
CA SER A 37 -1.49 34.98 -12.57
C SER A 37 -2.13 34.82 -13.96
N ILE A 38 -2.90 35.82 -14.39
CA ILE A 38 -3.51 35.89 -15.73
C ILE A 38 -2.94 37.13 -16.42
N THR A 39 -2.15 36.92 -17.48
CA THR A 39 -1.51 38.00 -18.23
C THR A 39 -2.15 38.13 -19.60
N LEU A 40 -2.71 39.32 -19.86
CA LEU A 40 -3.44 39.69 -21.07
C LEU A 40 -2.48 40.35 -22.05
N ILE A 41 -2.20 39.66 -23.17
CA ILE A 41 -1.17 40.07 -24.15
C ILE A 41 -1.73 40.13 -25.59
N ASP A 42 -0.87 40.39 -26.55
CA ASP A 42 -1.17 40.39 -27.96
C ASP A 42 -0.56 39.16 -28.69
N ASP A 43 -0.91 39.00 -29.97
CA ASP A 43 -0.41 37.89 -30.82
C ASP A 43 1.11 37.88 -30.93
N LYS A 44 1.80 39.03 -30.93
CA LYS A 44 3.26 39.10 -31.04
C LYS A 44 3.95 38.46 -29.82
N LYS A 45 3.43 38.71 -28.64
CA LYS A 45 4.01 38.18 -27.40
C LYS A 45 3.71 36.70 -27.20
N ILE A 46 2.45 36.33 -27.41
CA ILE A 46 2.08 34.92 -27.25
C ILE A 46 2.78 34.03 -28.29
N HIS A 47 3.00 34.53 -29.50
CA HIS A 47 3.77 33.85 -30.53
C HIS A 47 5.23 33.58 -30.11
N LYS A 48 5.90 34.57 -29.48
CA LYS A 48 7.25 34.38 -28.94
C LYS A 48 7.27 33.29 -27.84
N LEU A 49 6.30 33.34 -26.92
CA LEU A 49 6.17 32.33 -25.84
C LEU A 49 5.88 30.94 -26.43
N ASN A 50 4.97 30.84 -27.38
CA ASN A 50 4.62 29.57 -28.04
C ASN A 50 5.82 28.95 -28.78
N LYS A 51 6.61 29.79 -29.47
CA LYS A 51 7.84 29.37 -30.14
C LYS A 51 8.90 28.93 -29.14
N GLN A 52 9.10 29.70 -28.06
CA GLN A 52 10.14 29.46 -27.08
C GLN A 52 9.87 28.19 -26.21
N TYR A 53 8.63 27.99 -25.78
CA TYR A 53 8.30 26.95 -24.79
C TYR A 53 7.63 25.71 -25.37
N ARG A 54 6.92 25.83 -26.50
CA ARG A 54 6.27 24.72 -27.20
C ARG A 54 6.88 24.35 -28.55
N ASN A 55 7.87 25.13 -29.01
CA ASN A 55 8.51 25.00 -30.34
C ASN A 55 7.53 25.12 -31.52
N ILE A 56 6.44 25.89 -31.34
CA ILE A 56 5.39 26.12 -32.31
C ILE A 56 5.48 27.57 -32.83
N ASP A 57 5.81 27.74 -34.09
CA ASP A 57 6.06 29.08 -34.74
C ASP A 57 4.76 29.72 -35.27
N LYS A 58 3.76 29.90 -34.37
CA LYS A 58 2.50 30.59 -34.61
C LYS A 58 1.87 31.11 -33.31
N PRO A 59 1.04 32.19 -33.38
CA PRO A 59 0.28 32.62 -32.20
C PRO A 59 -0.76 31.57 -31.79
N THR A 60 -1.21 31.64 -30.54
CA THR A 60 -2.27 30.81 -29.96
C THR A 60 -3.21 31.67 -29.10
N ASN A 61 -4.36 31.17 -28.77
CA ASN A 61 -5.36 31.84 -27.92
C ASN A 61 -4.93 31.92 -26.46
N VAL A 62 -4.47 30.78 -25.88
CA VAL A 62 -4.04 30.68 -24.50
C VAL A 62 -2.80 29.80 -24.33
N LEU A 63 -1.96 30.14 -23.36
CA LEU A 63 -0.85 29.33 -22.87
C LEU A 63 -0.91 29.26 -21.35
N SER A 64 -0.79 28.07 -20.78
CA SER A 64 -0.75 27.82 -19.34
C SER A 64 0.57 27.20 -18.95
N PHE A 65 1.20 27.72 -17.89
CA PHE A 65 2.47 27.25 -17.35
C PHE A 65 2.26 26.87 -15.88
N GLU A 66 2.27 25.58 -15.61
CA GLU A 66 2.15 24.99 -14.28
C GLU A 66 3.45 25.18 -13.50
N LEU A 67 3.35 25.64 -12.25
CA LEU A 67 4.52 25.84 -11.38
C LEU A 67 4.71 24.72 -10.36
N CYS A 68 3.80 23.75 -10.30
CA CYS A 68 3.86 22.59 -9.40
C CYS A 68 4.10 22.96 -7.91
N ASP A 69 3.58 24.09 -7.46
CA ASP A 69 3.68 24.59 -6.09
C ASP A 69 2.27 24.67 -5.50
N ASP A 70 2.11 24.26 -4.24
CA ASP A 70 0.80 24.29 -3.53
C ASP A 70 0.28 25.71 -3.29
N ILE A 71 1.15 26.74 -3.36
CA ILE A 71 0.83 28.15 -3.13
C ILE A 71 0.64 28.88 -4.48
N LEU A 72 1.47 28.62 -5.48
CA LEU A 72 1.45 29.24 -6.81
C LEU A 72 1.01 28.23 -7.85
N LEU A 73 -0.26 28.35 -8.31
CA LEU A 73 -0.82 27.40 -9.29
C LEU A 73 -0.13 27.53 -10.66
N GLY A 74 0.17 28.76 -11.08
CA GLY A 74 0.90 29.04 -12.33
C GLY A 74 0.43 30.30 -13.03
N ASP A 75 0.89 30.44 -14.31
CA ASP A 75 0.62 31.58 -15.17
C ASP A 75 -0.26 31.20 -16.36
N ILE A 76 -1.25 32.03 -16.68
CA ILE A 76 -2.11 31.93 -17.88
C ILE A 76 -1.88 33.18 -18.75
N PHE A 77 -1.47 32.98 -20.00
CA PHE A 77 -1.32 34.03 -20.97
C PHE A 77 -2.43 33.94 -22.04
N ILE A 78 -3.16 35.02 -22.26
CA ILE A 78 -4.28 35.05 -23.22
C ILE A 78 -4.01 36.11 -24.28
N SER A 79 -4.13 35.77 -25.58
CA SER A 79 -4.00 36.73 -26.68
C SER A 79 -5.34 37.26 -27.16
N LEU A 80 -5.52 38.61 -27.10
CA LEU A 80 -6.75 39.24 -27.52
C LEU A 80 -7.03 39.07 -29.01
N ASP A 81 -5.99 39.26 -29.83
CA ASP A 81 -6.15 39.28 -31.29
C ASP A 81 -6.60 37.89 -31.80
N THR A 82 -6.06 36.83 -31.24
CA THR A 82 -6.49 35.46 -31.58
C THR A 82 -7.88 35.16 -31.03
N VAL A 83 -8.18 35.54 -29.76
CA VAL A 83 -9.50 35.32 -29.16
C VAL A 83 -10.61 36.09 -29.88
N GLU A 84 -10.38 37.34 -30.29
CA GLU A 84 -11.35 38.11 -31.10
C GLU A 84 -11.60 37.45 -32.48
N ARG A 85 -10.57 36.90 -33.11
CA ARG A 85 -10.68 36.18 -34.39
C ARG A 85 -11.50 34.92 -34.24
N GLU A 86 -11.15 34.07 -33.27
CA GLU A 86 -11.82 32.79 -33.01
C GLU A 86 -13.29 32.98 -32.54
N ALA A 87 -13.55 33.97 -31.71
CA ALA A 87 -14.92 34.31 -31.29
C ALA A 87 -15.80 34.69 -32.48
N LYS A 88 -15.24 35.44 -33.47
CA LYS A 88 -15.91 35.81 -34.70
C LYS A 88 -16.15 34.58 -35.59
N GLU A 89 -15.17 33.71 -35.74
CA GLU A 89 -15.25 32.49 -36.54
C GLU A 89 -16.30 31.51 -35.97
N SER A 90 -16.36 31.38 -34.64
CA SER A 90 -17.30 30.51 -33.97
C SER A 90 -18.67 31.17 -33.65
N ASN A 91 -18.90 32.37 -34.07
CA ASN A 91 -20.13 33.14 -33.86
C ASN A 91 -20.56 33.22 -32.37
N ILE A 92 -19.57 33.40 -31.50
CA ILE A 92 -19.76 33.58 -30.05
C ILE A 92 -19.29 34.96 -29.60
N SER A 93 -19.72 35.43 -28.43
CA SER A 93 -19.26 36.72 -27.93
C SER A 93 -17.82 36.64 -27.44
N VAL A 94 -17.04 37.70 -27.60
CA VAL A 94 -15.64 37.75 -27.13
C VAL A 94 -15.52 37.51 -25.63
N PRO A 95 -16.36 38.09 -24.75
CA PRO A 95 -16.35 37.75 -23.31
C PRO A 95 -16.59 36.28 -23.00
N GLU A 96 -17.45 35.62 -23.76
CA GLU A 96 -17.75 34.18 -23.62
C GLU A 96 -16.54 33.32 -23.98
N HIS A 97 -15.85 33.68 -25.08
CA HIS A 97 -14.63 32.99 -25.50
C HIS A 97 -13.47 33.20 -24.51
N ILE A 98 -13.32 34.44 -23.99
CA ILE A 98 -12.33 34.72 -22.93
C ILE A 98 -12.61 33.87 -21.67
N ALA A 99 -13.88 33.80 -21.23
CA ALA A 99 -14.24 32.95 -20.09
C ALA A 99 -13.90 31.48 -20.32
N HIS A 100 -14.12 30.97 -21.55
CA HIS A 100 -13.71 29.63 -21.92
C HIS A 100 -12.19 29.45 -21.84
N MET A 101 -11.38 30.38 -22.37
CA MET A 101 -9.91 30.30 -22.31
C MET A 101 -9.37 30.35 -20.86
N ILE A 102 -10.00 31.14 -19.99
CA ILE A 102 -9.64 31.15 -18.56
C ILE A 102 -9.95 29.80 -17.91
N VAL A 103 -11.15 29.25 -18.12
CA VAL A 103 -11.54 27.95 -17.56
C VAL A 103 -10.62 26.84 -18.08
N HIS A 104 -10.32 26.83 -19.38
CA HIS A 104 -9.40 25.90 -20.03
C HIS A 104 -7.99 25.98 -19.42
N GLY A 105 -7.41 27.18 -19.34
CA GLY A 105 -6.12 27.40 -18.72
C GLY A 105 -6.07 26.99 -17.25
N MET A 106 -7.10 27.32 -16.49
CA MET A 106 -7.22 26.91 -15.07
C MET A 106 -7.26 25.40 -14.90
N LEU A 107 -7.93 24.67 -15.78
CA LEU A 107 -7.95 23.21 -15.71
C LEU A 107 -6.58 22.62 -16.05
N HIS A 108 -5.85 23.16 -17.03
CA HIS A 108 -4.47 22.75 -17.30
C HIS A 108 -3.55 22.93 -16.10
N LEU A 109 -3.60 24.09 -15.41
CA LEU A 109 -2.80 24.33 -14.20
C LEU A 109 -3.12 23.37 -13.05
N GLN A 110 -4.26 22.69 -13.10
CA GLN A 110 -4.68 21.69 -12.12
C GLN A 110 -4.49 20.25 -12.60
N GLY A 111 -3.65 20.05 -13.64
CA GLY A 111 -3.27 18.72 -14.13
C GLY A 111 -4.28 18.05 -15.06
N PHE A 112 -5.30 18.76 -15.57
CA PHE A 112 -6.16 18.24 -16.64
C PHE A 112 -5.50 18.47 -17.98
N ASP A 113 -5.60 17.48 -18.87
CA ASP A 113 -5.02 17.53 -20.21
C ASP A 113 -5.98 16.91 -21.23
N HIS A 114 -5.70 17.09 -22.51
CA HIS A 114 -6.49 16.59 -23.63
C HIS A 114 -5.67 15.84 -24.70
N LEU A 115 -4.55 15.21 -24.25
CA LEU A 115 -3.64 14.43 -25.13
C LEU A 115 -4.27 13.13 -25.65
N THR A 116 -5.28 12.61 -24.98
CA THR A 116 -6.04 11.42 -25.39
C THR A 116 -7.54 11.73 -25.41
N ASP A 117 -8.32 11.06 -26.27
CA ASP A 117 -9.77 11.24 -26.37
C ASP A 117 -10.50 11.13 -25.04
N LYS A 118 -10.01 10.27 -24.14
CA LYS A 118 -10.56 10.09 -22.80
C LYS A 118 -10.29 11.29 -21.89
N GLN A 119 -9.09 11.85 -21.95
CA GLN A 119 -8.71 13.04 -21.20
C GLN A 119 -9.44 14.27 -21.73
N ALA A 120 -9.49 14.45 -23.06
CA ALA A 120 -10.23 15.51 -23.72
C ALA A 120 -11.70 15.53 -23.27
N LYS A 121 -12.38 14.39 -23.31
CA LYS A 121 -13.79 14.28 -22.89
C LYS A 121 -14.02 14.62 -21.41
N ILE A 122 -13.06 14.30 -20.52
CA ILE A 122 -13.13 14.66 -19.10
C ILE A 122 -12.97 16.17 -18.91
N MET A 123 -12.01 16.78 -19.59
CA MET A 123 -11.71 18.21 -19.51
C MET A 123 -12.85 19.04 -20.11
N GLU A 124 -13.31 18.73 -21.32
CA GLU A 124 -14.46 19.35 -21.99
C GLU A 124 -15.74 19.29 -21.15
N THR A 125 -16.02 18.13 -20.53
CA THR A 125 -17.19 17.99 -19.62
C THR A 125 -17.09 18.96 -18.44
N LYS A 126 -15.90 19.16 -17.87
CA LYS A 126 -15.70 20.12 -16.78
C LYS A 126 -15.87 21.56 -17.26
N GLU A 127 -15.29 21.91 -18.41
CA GLU A 127 -15.44 23.23 -19.02
C GLU A 127 -16.91 23.57 -19.25
N ILE A 128 -17.66 22.69 -19.88
CA ILE A 128 -19.11 22.85 -20.12
C ILE A 128 -19.85 23.11 -18.80
N ASN A 129 -19.57 22.32 -17.77
CA ASN A 129 -20.27 22.45 -16.48
C ASN A 129 -19.93 23.76 -15.75
N ILE A 130 -18.66 24.22 -15.82
CA ILE A 130 -18.23 25.49 -15.21
C ILE A 130 -18.82 26.67 -15.99
N LEU A 131 -18.71 26.68 -17.32
CA LEU A 131 -19.24 27.74 -18.17
C LEU A 131 -20.75 27.85 -18.04
N LYS A 132 -21.49 26.73 -17.96
CA LYS A 132 -22.93 26.73 -17.70
C LYS A 132 -23.28 27.38 -16.35
N LYS A 133 -22.52 27.14 -15.29
CA LYS A 133 -22.72 27.80 -13.97
C LYS A 133 -22.44 29.30 -14.03
N LEU A 134 -21.54 29.72 -14.91
CA LEU A 134 -21.23 31.13 -15.17
C LEU A 134 -22.26 31.82 -16.09
N GLY A 135 -23.20 31.05 -16.66
CA GLY A 135 -24.25 31.57 -17.56
C GLY A 135 -23.86 31.62 -19.04
N TYR A 136 -22.72 30.99 -19.41
CA TYR A 136 -22.25 30.91 -20.79
C TYR A 136 -22.75 29.66 -21.51
N LYS A 137 -22.78 29.69 -22.85
CA LYS A 137 -23.20 28.58 -23.70
C LYS A 137 -22.13 27.46 -23.73
N ASN A 138 -22.56 26.29 -24.20
CA ASN A 138 -21.64 25.16 -24.41
C ASN A 138 -20.71 25.49 -25.63
N PRO A 139 -19.38 25.60 -25.45
CA PRO A 139 -18.46 25.93 -26.53
C PRO A 139 -18.32 24.82 -27.57
N TYR A 140 -18.77 23.60 -27.27
CA TYR A 140 -18.67 22.42 -28.15
C TYR A 140 -20.03 22.04 -28.77
N ALA A 141 -20.98 22.98 -28.88
CA ALA A 141 -22.35 22.68 -29.32
C ALA A 141 -22.45 22.19 -30.78
N ASP A 142 -21.54 22.66 -31.65
CA ASP A 142 -21.56 22.31 -33.06
C ASP A 142 -20.90 20.94 -33.36
N ASP A 143 -20.13 20.37 -32.43
CA ASP A 143 -19.56 19.02 -32.55
C ASP A 143 -20.52 17.91 -32.02
N VAL A 144 -21.70 18.27 -31.55
CA VAL A 144 -22.61 17.39 -30.77
C VAL A 144 -23.80 16.88 -31.61
N GLU A 145 -23.89 17.11 -32.89
CA GLU A 145 -24.97 16.47 -33.70
C GLU A 145 -24.84 14.92 -33.78
N ASN A 146 -23.73 14.32 -33.31
CA ASN A 146 -23.55 12.88 -33.21
C ASN A 146 -23.31 12.34 -31.77
N LEU A 147 -23.42 13.19 -30.75
CA LEU A 147 -23.29 12.81 -29.35
C LEU A 147 -24.43 13.43 -28.53
N VAL A 148 -25.65 13.04 -28.82
CA VAL A 148 -26.75 13.16 -27.86
C VAL A 148 -26.40 12.26 -26.67
N CYS A 149 -25.63 12.80 -25.74
CA CYS A 149 -25.65 12.34 -24.38
C CYS A 149 -27.06 12.69 -23.87
N ASP A 150 -27.97 11.73 -23.94
CA ASP A 150 -29.19 11.78 -23.17
C ASP A 150 -28.83 12.24 -21.77
N ASN A 151 -29.30 13.42 -21.35
CA ASN A 151 -29.11 14.00 -20.00
C ASN A 151 -29.63 13.11 -18.87
N GLU A 152 -30.10 11.93 -19.20
CA GLU A 152 -30.57 10.89 -18.30
C GLU A 152 -29.52 9.80 -17.95
N SER A 153 -28.36 9.72 -18.68
CA SER A 153 -27.34 8.69 -18.40
C SER A 153 -26.35 9.06 -17.29
N CYS A 154 -26.33 10.30 -16.81
CA CYS A 154 -25.49 10.78 -15.71
C CYS A 154 -26.16 10.67 -14.34
N CYS A 155 -27.40 10.23 -14.26
CA CYS A 155 -27.99 9.91 -12.97
C CYS A 155 -27.44 8.57 -12.45
N PRO A 156 -26.91 8.49 -11.22
CA PRO A 156 -26.44 7.23 -10.61
C PRO A 156 -27.46 6.09 -10.74
N GLY A 157 -28.77 6.41 -10.80
CA GLY A 157 -29.84 5.44 -10.98
C GLY A 157 -29.87 4.74 -12.34
N LYS A 158 -29.46 5.40 -13.46
CA LYS A 158 -29.44 4.76 -14.79
C LYS A 158 -28.18 3.94 -15.04
N PHE A 159 -27.03 4.35 -14.52
CA PHE A 159 -25.83 3.51 -14.50
C PHE A 159 -26.10 2.20 -13.76
N ILE A 160 -26.77 2.28 -12.60
CA ILE A 160 -27.22 1.12 -11.82
C ILE A 160 -28.25 0.28 -12.61
N THR A 161 -29.18 0.90 -13.35
CA THR A 161 -30.16 0.16 -14.19
C THR A 161 -29.47 -0.49 -15.38
N LYS A 162 -28.51 0.16 -16.02
CA LYS A 162 -27.76 -0.40 -17.14
C LYS A 162 -26.85 -1.55 -16.69
N LEU A 163 -26.21 -1.45 -15.52
CA LEU A 163 -25.50 -2.56 -14.87
C LEU A 163 -26.45 -3.73 -14.56
N LYS A 164 -27.71 -3.46 -14.13
CA LYS A 164 -28.73 -4.50 -13.90
C LYS A 164 -29.12 -5.24 -15.19
N SER A 165 -29.05 -4.62 -16.35
CA SER A 165 -29.50 -5.17 -17.64
C SER A 165 -28.44 -5.98 -18.41
N VAL A 166 -27.15 -5.87 -18.05
CA VAL A 166 -26.08 -6.63 -18.71
C VAL A 166 -26.26 -8.12 -18.45
N LYS A 167 -26.72 -8.87 -19.44
CA LYS A 167 -26.87 -10.34 -19.39
C LYS A 167 -25.56 -10.99 -19.78
N ILE A 168 -24.72 -11.35 -18.80
CA ILE A 168 -23.56 -12.22 -19.04
C ILE A 168 -24.06 -13.66 -19.01
N LYS A 169 -23.86 -14.38 -20.10
CA LYS A 169 -24.24 -15.80 -20.18
C LYS A 169 -23.41 -16.60 -19.16
N GLU A 170 -24.09 -17.32 -18.26
CA GLU A 170 -23.45 -18.15 -17.24
C GLU A 170 -22.53 -19.19 -17.90
N ASN A 171 -21.32 -19.37 -17.35
CA ASN A 171 -20.26 -20.25 -17.88
C ASN A 171 -19.74 -19.84 -19.28
N SER A 172 -19.89 -18.59 -19.68
CA SER A 172 -19.24 -18.08 -20.88
C SER A 172 -17.75 -17.75 -20.61
N VAL A 173 -16.93 -17.78 -21.63
CA VAL A 173 -15.49 -17.38 -21.53
C VAL A 173 -15.36 -15.97 -20.95
N TRP A 174 -16.28 -15.06 -21.31
CA TRP A 174 -16.32 -13.69 -20.78
C TRP A 174 -16.48 -13.62 -19.28
N GLN A 175 -17.19 -14.57 -18.67
CA GLN A 175 -17.34 -14.62 -17.21
C GLN A 175 -15.99 -14.94 -16.54
N TYR A 176 -15.22 -15.88 -17.06
CA TYR A 176 -13.89 -16.21 -16.53
C TYR A 176 -12.91 -15.06 -16.72
N ILE A 177 -12.94 -14.38 -17.88
CA ILE A 177 -12.13 -13.20 -18.16
C ILE A 177 -12.48 -12.07 -17.15
N LEU A 178 -13.75 -11.82 -16.86
CA LEU A 178 -14.15 -10.80 -15.90
C LEU A 178 -13.69 -11.13 -14.48
N TYR A 179 -13.79 -12.38 -14.04
CA TYR A 179 -13.24 -12.77 -12.74
C TYR A 179 -11.73 -12.55 -12.68
N ALA A 180 -10.99 -12.95 -13.71
CA ALA A 180 -9.55 -12.71 -13.80
C ALA A 180 -9.22 -11.21 -13.74
N LEU A 181 -9.94 -10.38 -14.52
CA LEU A 181 -9.76 -8.94 -14.54
C LEU A 181 -10.05 -8.30 -13.16
N PHE A 182 -11.14 -8.69 -12.50
CA PHE A 182 -11.44 -8.21 -11.15
C PHE A 182 -10.36 -8.63 -10.14
N GLY A 183 -9.77 -9.81 -10.29
CA GLY A 183 -8.64 -10.26 -9.47
C GLY A 183 -7.42 -9.36 -9.65
N VAL A 184 -7.02 -9.10 -10.89
CA VAL A 184 -5.92 -8.17 -11.20
C VAL A 184 -6.19 -6.77 -10.64
N ILE A 185 -7.37 -6.21 -10.89
CA ILE A 185 -7.75 -4.88 -10.41
C ILE A 185 -7.68 -4.81 -8.87
N ALA A 186 -8.13 -5.85 -8.18
CA ALA A 186 -8.12 -5.89 -6.72
C ALA A 186 -6.71 -5.85 -6.12
N SER A 187 -5.67 -6.27 -6.83
CA SER A 187 -4.29 -6.27 -6.35
C SER A 187 -3.65 -4.88 -6.27
N PHE A 188 -4.17 -3.88 -6.98
CA PHE A 188 -3.59 -2.53 -7.02
C PHE A 188 -3.90 -1.66 -5.78
N GLY A 189 -4.71 -2.11 -4.85
CA GLY A 189 -4.99 -1.37 -3.61
C GLY A 189 -3.88 -1.41 -2.58
N PHE A 190 -2.87 -2.25 -2.77
CA PHE A 190 -1.77 -2.45 -1.83
C PHE A 190 -0.52 -1.66 -2.24
N ALA A 191 0.47 -1.60 -1.35
CA ALA A 191 1.76 -1.00 -1.64
C ALA A 191 2.40 -1.57 -2.93
N PRO A 192 3.08 -0.73 -3.72
CA PRO A 192 3.32 0.69 -3.56
C PRO A 192 2.22 1.59 -4.15
N PHE A 193 1.18 1.02 -4.77
CA PHE A 193 0.19 1.77 -5.55
C PHE A 193 -0.88 2.46 -4.68
N TYR A 194 -1.31 1.81 -3.58
CA TYR A 194 -2.33 2.28 -2.64
C TYR A 194 -3.65 2.76 -3.28
N LEU A 195 -4.02 2.22 -4.44
CA LEU A 195 -5.27 2.50 -5.13
C LEU A 195 -6.42 1.70 -4.48
N TRP A 196 -6.66 1.92 -3.20
CA TRP A 196 -7.57 1.18 -2.34
C TRP A 196 -8.97 0.97 -2.94
N PHE A 197 -9.49 1.97 -3.67
CA PHE A 197 -10.78 1.91 -4.35
C PHE A 197 -10.82 0.84 -5.44
N LEU A 198 -9.68 0.48 -6.06
CA LEU A 198 -9.60 -0.61 -7.03
C LEU A 198 -9.79 -1.97 -6.36
N THR A 199 -9.29 -2.15 -5.13
CA THR A 199 -9.57 -3.39 -4.38
C THR A 199 -11.06 -3.49 -4.04
N LEU A 200 -11.70 -2.40 -3.59
CA LEU A 200 -13.14 -2.39 -3.33
C LEU A 200 -13.94 -2.71 -4.60
N PHE A 201 -13.54 -2.11 -5.73
CA PHE A 201 -14.18 -2.35 -7.02
C PHE A 201 -13.96 -3.78 -7.53
N GLY A 202 -12.74 -4.32 -7.45
CA GLY A 202 -12.40 -5.67 -7.90
C GLY A 202 -13.12 -6.75 -7.10
N VAL A 203 -13.06 -6.69 -5.76
CA VAL A 203 -13.78 -7.62 -4.88
C VAL A 203 -15.30 -7.45 -5.02
N GLY A 204 -15.79 -6.21 -5.02
CA GLY A 204 -17.21 -5.90 -5.19
C GLY A 204 -17.77 -6.34 -6.55
N GLY A 205 -16.99 -6.15 -7.63
CA GLY A 205 -17.34 -6.60 -8.98
C GLY A 205 -17.42 -8.12 -9.09
N ALA A 206 -16.44 -8.83 -8.52
CA ALA A 206 -16.47 -10.30 -8.47
C ALA A 206 -17.63 -10.82 -7.61
N TYR A 207 -17.89 -10.18 -6.46
CA TYR A 207 -19.05 -10.48 -5.63
C TYR A 207 -20.36 -10.27 -6.39
N TRP A 208 -20.54 -9.10 -7.05
CA TRP A 208 -21.69 -8.77 -7.85
C TRP A 208 -21.91 -9.81 -8.98
N LEU A 209 -20.84 -10.18 -9.69
CA LEU A 209 -20.91 -11.20 -10.75
C LEU A 209 -21.37 -12.54 -10.18
N THR A 210 -20.92 -12.91 -8.98
CA THR A 210 -21.30 -14.15 -8.28
C THR A 210 -22.80 -14.16 -7.90
N ILE A 211 -23.32 -13.09 -7.30
CA ILE A 211 -24.72 -13.03 -6.85
C ILE A 211 -25.71 -12.83 -7.98
N LYS A 212 -25.26 -12.44 -9.15
CA LYS A 212 -26.09 -12.30 -10.35
C LYS A 212 -26.44 -13.65 -10.96
N GLN A 213 -25.65 -14.68 -10.72
CA GLN A 213 -25.88 -16.01 -11.23
C GLN A 213 -27.03 -16.71 -10.50
N THR A 214 -28.06 -17.11 -11.24
CA THR A 214 -29.32 -17.61 -10.67
C THR A 214 -29.42 -19.12 -10.67
N LYS A 215 -28.69 -19.81 -11.57
CA LYS A 215 -28.75 -21.28 -11.68
C LYS A 215 -28.13 -21.94 -10.45
N LYS A 216 -28.83 -22.93 -9.89
CA LYS A 216 -28.26 -23.84 -8.90
C LYS A 216 -27.18 -24.69 -9.56
N ILE A 217 -25.95 -24.61 -9.06
CA ILE A 217 -24.85 -25.48 -9.49
C ILE A 217 -24.19 -26.11 -8.28
N SER A 218 -23.47 -27.22 -8.48
CA SER A 218 -22.70 -27.84 -7.40
C SER A 218 -21.61 -26.90 -6.92
N PHE A 219 -21.17 -27.09 -5.66
CA PHE A 219 -20.08 -26.35 -5.05
C PHE A 219 -18.85 -26.33 -5.95
N PHE A 220 -18.42 -27.49 -6.46
CA PHE A 220 -17.23 -27.61 -7.27
C PHE A 220 -17.32 -26.82 -8.60
N LYS A 221 -18.47 -26.86 -9.27
CA LYS A 221 -18.70 -26.02 -10.48
C LYS A 221 -18.70 -24.53 -10.15
N SER A 222 -19.25 -24.13 -9.00
CA SER A 222 -19.20 -22.75 -8.52
C SER A 222 -17.75 -22.30 -8.27
N TRP A 223 -17.01 -23.15 -7.60
CA TRP A 223 -15.61 -22.90 -7.26
C TRP A 223 -14.73 -22.72 -8.50
N ILE A 224 -14.79 -23.64 -9.46
CA ILE A 224 -14.09 -23.52 -10.75
C ILE A 224 -14.48 -22.22 -11.47
N SER A 225 -15.76 -21.83 -11.44
CA SER A 225 -16.21 -20.64 -12.16
C SER A 225 -15.60 -19.33 -11.62
N VAL A 226 -15.26 -19.27 -10.33
CA VAL A 226 -14.67 -18.10 -9.66
C VAL A 226 -13.15 -18.21 -9.52
N PHE A 227 -12.61 -19.39 -9.74
CA PHE A 227 -11.17 -19.68 -9.62
C PHE A 227 -10.26 -18.62 -10.27
N PRO A 228 -10.55 -18.07 -11.49
CA PRO A 228 -9.72 -17.07 -12.12
C PRO A 228 -9.54 -15.80 -11.28
N PHE A 229 -10.52 -15.41 -10.45
CA PHE A 229 -10.37 -14.27 -9.57
C PHE A 229 -9.20 -14.45 -8.60
N GLY A 230 -9.20 -15.55 -7.85
CA GLY A 230 -8.13 -15.83 -6.88
C GLY A 230 -6.78 -16.08 -7.55
N ALA A 231 -6.77 -16.79 -8.69
CA ALA A 231 -5.56 -17.08 -9.43
C ALA A 231 -4.87 -15.80 -9.93
N PHE A 232 -5.59 -14.93 -10.60
CA PHE A 232 -5.01 -13.70 -11.16
C PHE A 232 -4.77 -12.62 -10.09
N TYR A 233 -5.56 -12.60 -9.01
CA TYR A 233 -5.23 -11.80 -7.82
C TYR A 233 -3.88 -12.23 -7.23
N GLY A 234 -3.67 -13.54 -7.03
CA GLY A 234 -2.43 -14.08 -6.48
C GLY A 234 -1.23 -13.83 -7.37
N ILE A 235 -1.35 -14.09 -8.69
CA ILE A 235 -0.28 -13.80 -9.65
C ILE A 235 0.10 -12.32 -9.62
N SER A 236 -0.88 -11.41 -9.70
CA SER A 236 -0.63 -9.96 -9.71
C SER A 236 -0.04 -9.46 -8.39
N MET A 237 -0.41 -10.07 -7.26
CA MET A 237 0.05 -9.69 -5.94
C MET A 237 1.46 -10.21 -5.63
N PHE A 238 1.82 -11.42 -6.08
CA PHE A 238 2.98 -12.17 -5.58
C PHE A 238 4.02 -12.53 -6.64
N TRP A 239 3.90 -12.08 -7.90
CA TRP A 239 4.89 -12.38 -8.96
C TRP A 239 6.33 -12.01 -8.54
N TRP A 240 6.48 -10.99 -7.72
CA TRP A 240 7.76 -10.48 -7.25
C TRP A 240 8.54 -11.49 -6.37
N VAL A 241 7.87 -12.46 -5.75
CA VAL A 241 8.52 -13.53 -4.97
C VAL A 241 9.52 -14.28 -5.83
N LEU A 242 9.23 -14.44 -7.11
CA LEU A 242 10.09 -15.14 -8.06
C LEU A 242 11.37 -14.36 -8.39
N ASN A 243 11.44 -13.08 -8.05
CA ASN A 243 12.66 -12.30 -8.25
C ASN A 243 13.85 -12.86 -7.46
N SER A 244 13.60 -13.55 -6.35
CA SER A 244 14.64 -14.23 -5.56
C SER A 244 15.48 -15.22 -6.37
N ILE A 245 14.93 -15.79 -7.43
CA ILE A 245 15.64 -16.70 -8.36
C ILE A 245 16.73 -15.95 -9.15
N TYR A 246 16.56 -14.63 -9.36
CA TYR A 246 17.40 -13.82 -10.23
C TYR A 246 18.45 -12.97 -9.50
N VAL A 247 18.46 -13.00 -8.16
CA VAL A 247 19.38 -12.20 -7.34
C VAL A 247 20.81 -12.73 -7.40
N ILE A 248 20.98 -14.06 -7.43
CA ILE A 248 22.28 -14.72 -7.47
C ILE A 248 22.42 -15.44 -8.83
N PRO A 249 23.51 -15.19 -9.60
CA PRO A 249 23.69 -15.81 -10.93
C PRO A 249 23.65 -17.33 -10.94
N GLU A 250 24.16 -17.98 -9.90
CA GLU A 250 24.14 -19.46 -9.74
C GLU A 250 22.72 -19.97 -9.56
N LEU A 251 21.91 -19.30 -8.72
CA LEU A 251 20.50 -19.63 -8.54
C LEU A 251 19.72 -19.44 -9.85
N THR A 252 20.01 -18.37 -10.60
CA THR A 252 19.41 -18.12 -11.90
C THR A 252 19.68 -19.28 -12.87
N LYS A 253 20.94 -19.73 -12.97
CA LYS A 253 21.29 -20.88 -13.85
C LYS A 253 20.56 -22.16 -13.49
N GLN A 254 20.36 -22.40 -12.19
CA GLN A 254 19.77 -23.64 -11.68
C GLN A 254 18.22 -23.59 -11.68
N PHE A 255 17.65 -22.45 -11.30
CA PHE A 255 16.22 -22.37 -10.98
C PHE A 255 15.37 -21.53 -11.95
N ALA A 256 15.96 -20.82 -12.95
CA ALA A 256 15.18 -20.00 -13.88
C ALA A 256 14.09 -20.78 -14.64
N ILE A 257 14.32 -22.05 -14.92
CA ILE A 257 13.33 -22.93 -15.57
C ILE A 257 12.03 -23.07 -14.74
N TRP A 258 12.11 -22.92 -13.42
CA TRP A 258 10.99 -23.01 -12.50
C TRP A 258 10.17 -21.73 -12.36
N THR A 259 10.58 -20.62 -12.97
CA THR A 259 9.87 -19.33 -12.86
C THR A 259 8.41 -19.44 -13.32
N ILE A 260 8.17 -19.96 -14.53
CA ILE A 260 6.79 -20.11 -15.05
C ILE A 260 6.00 -21.16 -14.26
N PRO A 261 6.51 -22.37 -13.98
CA PRO A 261 5.82 -23.31 -13.10
C PRO A 261 5.48 -22.75 -11.72
N SER A 262 6.39 -21.99 -11.10
CA SER A 262 6.14 -21.38 -9.79
C SER A 262 5.07 -20.26 -9.85
N LEU A 263 5.07 -19.46 -10.92
CA LEU A 263 4.03 -18.46 -11.15
C LEU A 263 2.65 -19.11 -11.31
N ILE A 264 2.58 -20.21 -12.05
CA ILE A 264 1.37 -21.03 -12.17
C ILE A 264 0.97 -21.60 -10.80
N GLY A 265 1.94 -22.10 -10.03
CA GLY A 265 1.73 -22.61 -8.66
C GLY A 265 1.14 -21.55 -7.73
N ILE A 266 1.66 -20.33 -7.74
CA ILE A 266 1.09 -19.19 -7.01
C ILE A 266 -0.37 -18.96 -7.43
N GLY A 267 -0.63 -18.92 -8.73
CA GLY A 267 -1.98 -18.79 -9.27
C GLY A 267 -2.92 -19.90 -8.82
N LEU A 268 -2.45 -21.16 -8.85
CA LEU A 268 -3.24 -22.31 -8.41
C LEU A 268 -3.58 -22.23 -6.92
N ILE A 269 -2.60 -22.02 -6.05
CA ILE A 269 -2.81 -21.94 -4.59
C ILE A 269 -3.77 -20.79 -4.26
N CYS A 270 -3.52 -19.60 -4.79
CA CYS A 270 -4.38 -18.44 -4.55
C CYS A 270 -5.77 -18.63 -5.16
N GLY A 271 -5.86 -19.25 -6.35
CA GLY A 271 -7.12 -19.60 -7.00
C GLY A 271 -7.96 -20.56 -6.16
N ILE A 272 -7.33 -21.58 -5.59
CA ILE A 272 -7.98 -22.56 -4.70
C ILE A 272 -8.54 -21.84 -3.46
N ILE A 273 -7.73 -21.05 -2.78
CA ILE A 273 -8.02 -20.52 -1.46
C ILE A 273 -8.95 -19.28 -1.55
N LEU A 274 -8.61 -18.29 -2.39
CA LEU A 274 -9.32 -17.00 -2.41
C LEU A 274 -10.64 -17.04 -3.18
N SER A 275 -10.92 -18.09 -3.94
CA SER A 275 -12.23 -18.28 -4.58
C SER A 275 -13.28 -18.93 -3.65
N LEU A 276 -12.86 -19.53 -2.52
CA LEU A 276 -13.78 -20.22 -1.59
C LEU A 276 -14.94 -19.32 -1.09
N PRO A 277 -14.72 -18.06 -0.65
CA PRO A 277 -15.81 -17.21 -0.17
C PRO A 277 -16.92 -17.05 -1.20
N PHE A 278 -16.57 -16.84 -2.46
CA PHE A 278 -17.51 -16.67 -3.56
C PHE A 278 -18.28 -17.97 -3.87
N ALA A 279 -17.57 -19.10 -3.86
CA ALA A 279 -18.17 -20.40 -4.12
C ALA A 279 -19.19 -20.78 -3.05
N ILE A 280 -18.85 -20.55 -1.79
CA ILE A 280 -19.70 -20.87 -0.63
C ILE A 280 -20.99 -20.06 -0.64
N ILE A 281 -20.91 -18.73 -0.81
CA ILE A 281 -22.14 -17.90 -0.80
C ILE A 281 -23.11 -18.27 -1.92
N ARG A 282 -22.59 -18.72 -3.06
CA ARG A 282 -23.41 -19.15 -4.19
C ARG A 282 -24.19 -20.43 -3.89
N CYS A 283 -23.65 -21.31 -3.06
CA CYS A 283 -24.24 -22.62 -2.75
C CYS A 283 -25.14 -22.56 -1.51
N MET A 284 -24.74 -21.79 -0.47
CA MET A 284 -25.35 -21.92 0.85
C MET A 284 -26.60 -21.05 1.06
N THR A 285 -26.62 -19.80 0.58
CA THR A 285 -27.77 -18.90 0.88
C THR A 285 -28.11 -17.97 -0.27
N ARG A 286 -29.44 -17.73 -0.43
CA ARG A 286 -29.97 -16.75 -1.38
C ARG A 286 -30.45 -15.46 -0.71
N LYS A 287 -30.55 -15.44 0.62
CA LYS A 287 -30.97 -14.24 1.37
C LYS A 287 -29.86 -13.19 1.36
N PRO A 288 -30.08 -11.96 0.85
CA PRO A 288 -29.05 -10.96 0.65
C PRO A 288 -28.23 -10.64 1.90
N ALA A 289 -28.89 -10.35 3.02
CA ALA A 289 -28.25 -10.02 4.28
C ALA A 289 -27.31 -11.14 4.81
N HIS A 290 -27.80 -12.40 4.76
CA HIS A 290 -27.01 -13.56 5.19
C HIS A 290 -25.81 -13.81 4.26
N ARG A 291 -25.96 -13.55 2.95
CA ARG A 291 -24.83 -13.67 2.00
C ARG A 291 -23.71 -12.69 2.32
N ALA A 292 -24.04 -11.43 2.61
CA ALA A 292 -23.04 -10.42 2.94
C ALA A 292 -22.24 -10.80 4.19
N ILE A 293 -22.93 -11.25 5.24
CA ILE A 293 -22.27 -11.70 6.48
C ILE A 293 -21.44 -12.95 6.24
N LEU A 294 -21.98 -13.95 5.57
CA LEU A 294 -21.31 -15.21 5.27
C LEU A 294 -20.06 -14.97 4.42
N PHE A 295 -20.14 -14.09 3.43
CA PHE A 295 -19.00 -13.75 2.58
C PHE A 295 -17.85 -13.14 3.39
N ALA A 296 -18.15 -12.14 4.25
CA ALA A 296 -17.16 -11.53 5.12
C ALA A 296 -16.55 -12.55 6.09
N SER A 297 -17.38 -13.41 6.69
CA SER A 297 -16.93 -14.45 7.62
C SER A 297 -16.00 -15.47 6.97
N VAL A 298 -16.40 -15.98 5.79
CA VAL A 298 -15.58 -16.97 5.07
C VAL A 298 -14.30 -16.36 4.53
N TRP A 299 -14.34 -15.11 4.06
CA TRP A 299 -13.13 -14.39 3.65
C TRP A 299 -12.14 -14.27 4.80
N THR A 300 -12.62 -13.86 5.98
CA THR A 300 -11.77 -13.73 7.16
C THR A 300 -11.26 -15.08 7.65
N LEU A 301 -12.09 -16.13 7.60
CA LEU A 301 -11.67 -17.49 7.92
C LEU A 301 -10.54 -17.95 6.98
N VAL A 302 -10.61 -17.65 5.70
CA VAL A 302 -9.55 -17.92 4.73
C VAL A 302 -8.25 -17.17 5.07
N LEU A 303 -8.36 -15.91 5.49
CA LEU A 303 -7.19 -15.14 5.94
C LEU A 303 -6.56 -15.76 7.19
N TRP A 304 -7.38 -16.14 8.17
CA TRP A 304 -6.93 -16.80 9.40
C TRP A 304 -6.23 -18.14 9.10
N LEU A 305 -6.82 -18.98 8.22
CA LEU A 305 -6.19 -20.24 7.78
C LEU A 305 -4.83 -20.02 7.11
N ARG A 306 -4.66 -18.96 6.35
CA ARG A 306 -3.38 -18.61 5.69
C ARG A 306 -2.25 -18.30 6.67
N GLU A 307 -2.55 -18.01 7.94
CA GLU A 307 -1.51 -17.68 8.92
C GLU A 307 -0.72 -18.88 9.42
N TRP A 308 -1.26 -20.07 9.27
CA TRP A 308 -0.60 -21.29 9.78
C TRP A 308 -0.68 -22.50 8.85
N PHE A 309 -1.57 -22.49 7.87
CA PHE A 309 -1.69 -23.59 6.92
C PHE A 309 -0.47 -23.64 5.99
N LEU A 310 0.13 -24.83 5.79
CA LEU A 310 1.35 -25.04 4.96
C LEU A 310 2.51 -24.10 5.36
N THR A 311 2.82 -23.99 6.64
CA THR A 311 3.85 -23.11 7.22
C THR A 311 3.44 -21.65 7.44
N GLY A 312 2.30 -21.24 6.89
CA GLY A 312 1.76 -19.90 7.03
C GLY A 312 2.30 -18.91 5.98
N PHE A 313 1.39 -18.08 5.43
CA PHE A 313 1.74 -16.95 4.58
C PHE A 313 0.70 -15.83 4.75
N PRO A 314 0.71 -15.11 5.90
CA PRO A 314 -0.26 -14.04 6.20
C PRO A 314 0.00 -12.72 5.46
N TRP A 315 0.63 -12.77 4.29
CA TRP A 315 1.03 -11.61 3.51
C TRP A 315 -0.18 -10.84 2.98
N ASN A 316 -0.19 -9.52 3.14
CA ASN A 316 -1.18 -8.58 2.61
C ASN A 316 -2.65 -9.02 2.80
N PRO A 317 -3.17 -9.11 4.04
CA PRO A 317 -4.61 -9.18 4.26
C PRO A 317 -5.29 -7.94 3.67
N ILE A 318 -6.57 -8.03 3.29
CA ILE A 318 -7.28 -6.91 2.64
C ILE A 318 -7.31 -5.63 3.50
N SER A 319 -7.17 -5.75 4.82
CA SER A 319 -7.00 -4.60 5.72
C SER A 319 -5.80 -3.71 5.37
N ASN A 320 -4.73 -4.26 4.76
CA ASN A 320 -3.54 -3.47 4.41
C ASN A 320 -3.79 -2.39 3.35
N ILE A 321 -4.91 -2.42 2.61
CA ILE A 321 -5.30 -1.30 1.75
C ILE A 321 -5.52 0.00 2.54
N SER A 322 -5.70 -0.09 3.86
CA SER A 322 -5.87 1.06 4.75
C SER A 322 -4.56 1.68 5.25
N MET A 323 -3.40 1.11 4.95
CA MET A 323 -2.11 1.56 5.48
C MET A 323 -1.76 3.01 5.13
N HIS A 324 -2.39 3.56 4.11
CA HIS A 324 -2.28 4.99 3.75
C HIS A 324 -3.17 5.90 4.63
N PHE A 325 -4.12 5.34 5.39
CA PHE A 325 -5.06 6.08 6.23
C PHE A 325 -4.79 5.73 7.71
N SER A 326 -3.93 6.51 8.39
CA SER A 326 -3.47 6.20 9.74
C SER A 326 -4.61 5.93 10.73
N MET A 327 -5.69 6.72 10.70
CA MET A 327 -6.84 6.51 11.59
C MET A 327 -7.56 5.17 11.32
N VAL A 328 -7.64 4.73 10.07
CA VAL A 328 -8.28 3.46 9.70
C VAL A 328 -7.37 2.29 10.03
N SER A 329 -6.08 2.37 9.65
CA SER A 329 -5.11 1.30 9.93
C SER A 329 -4.94 1.08 11.44
N ASN A 330 -4.96 2.13 12.24
CA ASN A 330 -4.88 2.05 13.70
C ASN A 330 -6.10 1.39 14.36
N SER A 331 -7.21 1.19 13.64
CA SER A 331 -8.30 0.33 14.12
C SER A 331 -7.87 -1.14 14.31
N MET A 332 -6.76 -1.56 13.66
CA MET A 332 -6.19 -2.90 13.87
C MET A 332 -5.64 -3.11 15.28
N ALA A 333 -5.33 -2.05 16.02
CA ALA A 333 -5.00 -2.14 17.44
C ALA A 333 -6.18 -2.65 18.31
N LEU A 334 -7.44 -2.49 17.82
CA LEU A 334 -8.64 -2.98 18.50
C LEU A 334 -8.95 -4.45 18.16
N TRP A 335 -8.97 -4.80 16.88
CA TRP A 335 -9.45 -6.11 16.40
C TRP A 335 -8.55 -6.79 15.35
N GLY A 336 -7.33 -6.30 15.20
CA GLY A 336 -6.34 -6.85 14.28
C GLY A 336 -6.69 -6.71 12.81
N ALA A 337 -5.80 -7.20 11.97
CA ALA A 337 -6.00 -7.24 10.52
C ALA A 337 -7.21 -8.11 10.11
N LEU A 338 -7.51 -9.17 10.86
CA LEU A 338 -8.65 -10.04 10.59
C LEU A 338 -9.97 -9.29 10.80
N GLY A 339 -10.12 -8.56 11.92
CA GLY A 339 -11.33 -7.81 12.21
C GLY A 339 -11.57 -6.66 11.24
N LEU A 340 -10.52 -5.89 10.90
CA LEU A 340 -10.64 -4.84 9.89
C LEU A 340 -10.95 -5.44 8.50
N SER A 341 -10.35 -6.58 8.14
CA SER A 341 -10.67 -7.30 6.90
C SER A 341 -12.14 -7.74 6.86
N PHE A 342 -12.67 -8.28 7.97
CA PHE A 342 -14.08 -8.63 8.10
C PHE A 342 -15.01 -7.44 7.84
N ILE A 343 -14.68 -6.30 8.42
CA ILE A 343 -15.45 -5.05 8.27
C ILE A 343 -15.40 -4.56 6.83
N ILE A 344 -14.23 -4.45 6.22
CA ILE A 344 -14.05 -3.98 4.84
C ILE A 344 -14.82 -4.87 3.86
N VAL A 345 -14.65 -6.19 3.96
CA VAL A 345 -15.34 -7.14 3.07
C VAL A 345 -16.84 -7.13 3.31
N GLY A 346 -17.27 -6.96 4.57
CA GLY A 346 -18.68 -6.80 4.94
C GLY A 346 -19.32 -5.53 4.34
N ILE A 347 -18.59 -4.42 4.36
CA ILE A 347 -19.02 -3.16 3.70
C ILE A 347 -19.19 -3.41 2.19
N ILE A 348 -18.19 -3.99 1.53
CA ILE A 348 -18.24 -4.28 0.09
C ILE A 348 -19.46 -5.14 -0.25
N ALA A 349 -19.61 -6.27 0.43
CA ALA A 349 -20.69 -7.23 0.14
C ALA A 349 -22.07 -6.64 0.42
N SER A 350 -22.26 -6.00 1.57
CA SER A 350 -23.54 -5.39 1.93
C SER A 350 -23.90 -4.20 1.04
N PHE A 351 -22.94 -3.39 0.63
CA PHE A 351 -23.14 -2.31 -0.34
C PHE A 351 -23.63 -2.85 -1.69
N VAL A 352 -22.98 -3.88 -2.22
CA VAL A 352 -23.39 -4.51 -3.49
C VAL A 352 -24.82 -5.11 -3.37
N GLU A 353 -25.15 -5.71 -2.24
CA GLU A 353 -26.52 -6.23 -1.99
C GLU A 353 -27.55 -5.09 -1.88
N CYS A 354 -27.17 -3.95 -1.26
CA CYS A 354 -28.05 -2.78 -1.19
C CYS A 354 -28.37 -2.18 -2.57
N ILE A 355 -27.41 -2.16 -3.48
CA ILE A 355 -27.65 -1.74 -4.88
C ILE A 355 -28.70 -2.62 -5.54
N LYS A 356 -28.72 -3.92 -5.24
CA LYS A 356 -29.65 -4.88 -5.81
C LYS A 356 -31.00 -4.89 -5.10
N ASN A 357 -31.01 -4.86 -3.76
CA ASN A 357 -32.19 -5.03 -2.90
C ASN A 357 -32.13 -4.11 -1.67
N ARG A 358 -32.33 -2.81 -1.86
CA ARG A 358 -32.18 -1.80 -0.80
C ARG A 358 -32.92 -2.12 0.50
N LYS A 359 -34.20 -2.53 0.40
CA LYS A 359 -35.06 -2.80 1.56
C LYS A 359 -34.57 -3.98 2.42
N SER A 360 -33.80 -4.92 1.84
CA SER A 360 -33.44 -6.18 2.49
C SER A 360 -32.05 -6.18 3.12
N CYS A 361 -31.19 -5.17 2.88
CA CYS A 361 -29.77 -5.25 3.27
C CYS A 361 -29.20 -3.97 3.87
N TRP A 362 -29.93 -2.83 3.86
CA TRP A 362 -29.43 -1.55 4.34
C TRP A 362 -28.94 -1.58 5.80
N TYR A 363 -29.64 -2.31 6.66
CA TYR A 363 -29.29 -2.45 8.09
C TYR A 363 -27.98 -3.22 8.30
N VAL A 364 -27.66 -4.20 7.42
CA VAL A 364 -26.36 -4.90 7.46
C VAL A 364 -25.25 -3.96 7.00
N PHE A 365 -25.50 -3.13 5.99
CA PHE A 365 -24.57 -2.12 5.55
C PHE A 365 -24.30 -1.09 6.66
N VAL A 366 -25.37 -0.57 7.31
CA VAL A 366 -25.23 0.35 8.45
C VAL A 366 -24.48 -0.31 9.60
N MET A 367 -24.74 -1.58 9.90
CA MET A 367 -24.00 -2.33 10.93
C MET A 367 -22.49 -2.32 10.65
N TYR A 368 -22.05 -2.66 9.44
CA TYR A 368 -20.62 -2.66 9.10
C TYR A 368 -20.02 -1.24 9.09
N ILE A 369 -20.76 -0.24 8.63
CA ILE A 369 -20.33 1.16 8.71
C ILE A 369 -20.18 1.60 10.18
N SER A 370 -21.10 1.19 11.07
CA SER A 370 -20.99 1.49 12.50
C SER A 370 -19.74 0.86 13.11
N LEU A 371 -19.46 -0.41 12.80
CA LEU A 371 -18.21 -1.07 13.24
C LEU A 371 -16.98 -0.35 12.70
N PHE A 372 -17.00 0.06 11.43
CA PHE A 372 -15.91 0.83 10.82
C PHE A 372 -15.68 2.15 11.54
N LEU A 373 -16.74 2.90 11.85
CA LEU A 373 -16.63 4.18 12.57
C LEU A 373 -16.15 4.00 14.01
N ILE A 374 -16.60 2.94 14.71
CA ILE A 374 -16.07 2.57 16.03
C ILE A 374 -14.57 2.29 15.95
N GLY A 375 -14.14 1.54 14.93
CA GLY A 375 -12.73 1.28 14.68
C GLY A 375 -11.92 2.55 14.41
N CYS A 376 -12.41 3.44 13.58
CA CYS A 376 -11.76 4.73 13.30
C CYS A 376 -11.64 5.59 14.57
N SER A 377 -12.69 5.62 15.41
CA SER A 377 -12.66 6.34 16.69
C SER A 377 -11.60 5.77 17.63
N TYR A 378 -11.52 4.44 17.71
CA TYR A 378 -10.47 3.79 18.50
C TYR A 378 -9.08 4.02 17.88
N GLY A 379 -8.95 3.95 16.56
CA GLY A 379 -7.70 4.22 15.84
C GLY A 379 -7.14 5.61 16.15
N TYR A 380 -8.00 6.61 16.19
CA TYR A 380 -7.62 7.95 16.63
C TYR A 380 -7.12 8.00 18.09
N HIS A 381 -7.76 7.23 18.99
CA HIS A 381 -7.31 7.11 20.38
C HIS A 381 -5.94 6.40 20.47
N ASN A 382 -5.75 5.33 19.69
CA ASN A 382 -4.49 4.58 19.64
C ASN A 382 -3.31 5.45 19.19
N MET A 383 -3.51 6.29 18.17
CA MET A 383 -2.49 7.24 17.70
C MET A 383 -2.08 8.24 18.80
N LYS A 384 -3.01 8.68 19.64
CA LYS A 384 -2.68 9.54 20.80
C LYS A 384 -1.82 8.82 21.83
N ASN A 385 -2.09 7.55 22.10
CA ASN A 385 -1.29 6.74 23.04
C ASN A 385 0.13 6.55 22.50
N ALA A 386 0.28 6.28 21.22
CA ALA A 386 1.58 6.12 20.55
C ALA A 386 2.46 7.38 20.60
N SER A 387 1.86 8.56 20.74
CA SER A 387 2.59 9.83 20.83
C SER A 387 3.11 10.17 22.25
N VAL A 388 2.79 9.36 23.26
CA VAL A 388 3.21 9.59 24.65
C VAL A 388 4.66 9.13 24.83
N ILE A 389 5.55 10.07 25.10
CA ILE A 389 6.95 9.76 25.47
C ILE A 389 6.94 9.32 26.94
N THR A 390 7.36 8.08 27.18
CA THR A 390 7.49 7.51 28.53
C THR A 390 8.97 7.39 28.87
N GLY A 391 9.41 8.13 29.87
CA GLY A 391 10.80 8.13 30.37
C GLY A 391 11.53 9.44 30.13
N ASP A 392 12.43 9.78 31.08
CA ASP A 392 13.22 11.02 31.02
C ASP A 392 14.41 10.97 30.05
N SER A 393 14.81 9.75 29.64
CA SER A 393 15.97 9.50 28.77
C SER A 393 15.77 8.21 27.97
N LEU A 394 15.96 8.28 26.67
CA LEU A 394 15.82 7.15 25.75
C LEU A 394 17.18 6.83 25.09
N PRO A 395 17.51 5.56 24.88
CA PRO A 395 18.74 5.20 24.20
C PRO A 395 18.72 5.66 22.73
N ILE A 396 19.84 6.18 22.28
CA ILE A 396 20.07 6.52 20.88
C ILE A 396 20.44 5.25 20.14
N ILE A 397 19.67 4.90 19.14
CA ILE A 397 19.85 3.72 18.31
C ILE A 397 20.31 4.15 16.93
N ARG A 398 21.40 3.57 16.44
CA ARG A 398 21.89 3.72 15.07
C ARG A 398 21.57 2.50 14.24
N ILE A 399 20.84 2.67 13.14
CA ILE A 399 20.66 1.65 12.12
C ILE A 399 21.70 1.83 11.04
N VAL A 400 22.33 0.75 10.59
CA VAL A 400 23.25 0.75 9.45
C VAL A 400 22.60 0.03 8.28
N GLN A 401 22.56 0.68 7.10
CA GLN A 401 22.11 0.10 5.83
C GLN A 401 23.29 0.03 4.85
N PRO A 402 23.84 -1.16 4.57
CA PRO A 402 24.97 -1.32 3.66
C PRO A 402 24.64 -1.02 2.20
N ALA A 403 23.42 -1.37 1.77
CA ALA A 403 22.87 -1.16 0.43
C ALA A 403 23.79 -1.53 -0.74
N GLU A 404 24.68 -2.51 -0.54
CA GLU A 404 25.48 -3.02 -1.64
C GLU A 404 24.58 -3.47 -2.81
N SER A 405 25.00 -3.15 -4.02
CA SER A 405 24.31 -3.63 -5.21
C SER A 405 24.26 -5.17 -5.19
N ALA A 406 23.06 -5.71 -5.38
CA ALA A 406 22.74 -7.14 -5.31
C ALA A 406 23.41 -8.02 -6.39
N VAL A 407 24.50 -7.60 -6.96
CA VAL A 407 25.32 -8.47 -7.79
C VAL A 407 26.22 -9.24 -6.86
N TYR A 408 25.70 -10.32 -6.28
CA TYR A 408 26.54 -11.31 -5.61
C TYR A 408 27.55 -11.85 -6.62
N LYS A 409 28.78 -11.32 -6.57
CA LYS A 409 29.88 -11.89 -7.31
C LYS A 409 30.28 -13.18 -6.61
N THR A 410 30.11 -14.28 -7.27
CA THR A 410 30.62 -15.55 -6.77
C THR A 410 32.16 -15.48 -6.80
N PRO A 411 32.83 -15.59 -5.64
CA PRO A 411 34.28 -15.53 -5.57
C PRO A 411 34.88 -16.73 -6.34
N LYS A 412 35.89 -16.46 -7.15
CA LYS A 412 36.61 -17.48 -7.93
C LYS A 412 37.67 -18.24 -7.11
N SER A 413 38.02 -17.71 -5.95
CA SER A 413 38.99 -18.32 -5.05
C SER A 413 38.68 -17.99 -3.59
N ARG A 414 39.24 -18.75 -2.66
CA ARG A 414 39.16 -18.48 -1.22
C ARG A 414 39.71 -17.11 -0.86
N ALA A 415 40.84 -16.71 -1.44
CA ALA A 415 41.44 -15.41 -1.21
C ALA A 415 40.53 -14.25 -1.67
N GLU A 416 39.84 -14.40 -2.79
CA GLU A 416 38.85 -13.44 -3.25
C GLU A 416 37.63 -13.37 -2.30
N ALA A 417 37.18 -14.52 -1.80
CA ALA A 417 36.10 -14.58 -0.80
C ALA A 417 36.49 -13.86 0.50
N ASP A 418 37.69 -14.10 1.00
CA ASP A 418 38.18 -13.46 2.20
C ASP A 418 38.34 -11.95 2.00
N SER A 419 38.86 -11.50 0.85
CA SER A 419 38.95 -10.08 0.52
C SER A 419 37.60 -9.38 0.44
N ILE A 420 36.59 -10.03 -0.14
CA ILE A 420 35.22 -9.52 -0.18
C ILE A 420 34.63 -9.42 1.24
N ALA A 421 34.83 -10.44 2.06
CA ALA A 421 34.37 -10.46 3.43
C ALA A 421 34.98 -9.35 4.28
N GLU A 422 36.34 -9.16 4.17
CA GLU A 422 37.04 -8.07 4.84
C GLU A 422 36.54 -6.70 4.38
N GLN A 423 36.32 -6.52 3.07
CA GLN A 423 35.78 -5.25 2.56
C GLN A 423 34.39 -4.96 3.14
N LYS A 424 33.54 -5.96 3.21
CA LYS A 424 32.19 -5.83 3.83
C LYS A 424 32.28 -5.37 5.29
N VAL A 425 33.15 -5.98 6.08
CA VAL A 425 33.37 -5.55 7.49
C VAL A 425 33.88 -4.10 7.56
N ARG A 426 34.79 -3.71 6.69
CA ARG A 426 35.26 -2.31 6.62
C ARG A 426 34.13 -1.34 6.29
N ASP A 427 33.29 -1.69 5.31
CA ASP A 427 32.19 -0.85 4.89
C ASP A 427 31.13 -0.72 6.00
N LEU A 428 30.79 -1.81 6.70
CA LEU A 428 29.93 -1.77 7.88
C LEU A 428 30.47 -0.82 8.96
N PHE A 429 31.79 -0.88 9.22
CA PHE A 429 32.45 0.00 10.18
C PHE A 429 32.38 1.46 9.74
N VAL A 430 32.66 1.75 8.47
CA VAL A 430 32.62 3.12 7.92
C VAL A 430 31.19 3.71 8.10
N TRP A 431 30.15 2.96 7.77
CA TRP A 431 28.78 3.45 7.91
C TRP A 431 28.37 3.57 9.38
N ALA A 432 28.82 2.66 10.25
CA ALA A 432 28.55 2.73 11.69
C ALA A 432 29.17 3.98 12.35
N THR A 433 30.28 4.47 11.82
CA THR A 433 31.06 5.61 12.36
C THR A 433 30.97 6.88 11.51
N ALA A 434 30.10 6.91 10.50
CA ALA A 434 29.98 8.02 9.53
C ALA A 434 29.64 9.35 10.20
N ASP A 435 28.71 9.34 11.16
CA ASP A 435 28.39 10.50 11.97
C ASP A 435 29.02 10.37 13.37
N LYS A 436 30.02 11.22 13.64
CA LYS A 436 30.71 11.30 14.92
C LYS A 436 30.09 12.30 15.89
N SER A 437 29.10 13.07 15.46
CA SER A 437 28.43 14.06 16.30
C SER A 437 27.49 13.43 17.32
N VAL A 438 27.01 12.21 17.00
CA VAL A 438 26.11 11.42 17.86
C VAL A 438 26.81 10.12 18.25
N ILE A 439 26.83 9.84 19.55
CA ILE A 439 27.34 8.57 20.08
C ILE A 439 26.12 7.67 20.35
N PRO A 440 25.91 6.60 19.56
CA PRO A 440 24.78 5.72 19.78
C PRO A 440 25.01 4.76 20.95
N ASP A 441 23.97 4.43 21.70
CA ASP A 441 23.98 3.39 22.76
C ASP A 441 23.95 1.98 22.18
N VAL A 442 23.32 1.85 21.00
CA VAL A 442 23.14 0.59 20.30
C VAL A 442 23.30 0.82 18.81
N ILE A 443 24.12 0.00 18.15
CA ILE A 443 24.21 -0.04 16.69
C ILE A 443 23.59 -1.33 16.18
N ILE A 444 22.68 -1.21 15.21
CA ILE A 444 21.95 -2.34 14.63
C ILE A 444 22.33 -2.50 13.16
N PHE A 445 22.84 -3.68 12.84
CA PHE A 445 23.13 -4.11 11.48
C PHE A 445 22.08 -5.10 10.96
N PRO A 446 21.82 -5.15 9.66
CA PRO A 446 20.77 -5.99 9.10
C PRO A 446 21.08 -7.48 9.12
N GLU A 447 20.11 -8.27 8.69
CA GLU A 447 20.19 -9.72 8.52
C GLU A 447 21.37 -10.11 7.63
N THR A 448 22.18 -11.11 8.06
CA THR A 448 23.35 -11.64 7.35
C THR A 448 24.36 -10.57 6.91
N ALA A 449 24.42 -9.44 7.62
CA ALA A 449 25.39 -8.38 7.32
C ALA A 449 26.83 -8.80 7.64
N TYR A 450 27.02 -9.56 8.70
CA TYR A 450 28.34 -10.08 9.06
C TYR A 450 28.70 -11.28 8.17
N PRO A 451 29.81 -11.22 7.43
CA PRO A 451 30.11 -12.21 6.40
C PRO A 451 30.71 -13.53 6.95
N TYR A 452 31.10 -13.54 8.22
CA TYR A 452 31.69 -14.72 8.85
C TYR A 452 30.67 -15.47 9.70
N VAL A 453 30.85 -16.79 9.79
CA VAL A 453 30.05 -17.65 10.67
C VAL A 453 30.52 -17.48 12.11
N ILE A 454 29.59 -17.23 13.02
CA ILE A 454 29.87 -17.18 14.45
C ILE A 454 29.91 -18.61 14.99
N VAL A 455 31.03 -18.94 15.64
CA VAL A 455 31.27 -20.24 16.27
C VAL A 455 31.56 -20.06 17.76
N ASN A 456 32.18 -18.93 18.16
CA ASN A 456 32.58 -18.58 19.52
C ASN A 456 31.74 -17.39 20.03
N GLU A 457 31.66 -17.25 21.34
CA GLU A 457 30.89 -16.17 22.00
C GLU A 457 31.64 -14.83 22.06
N GLN A 458 32.57 -14.56 21.12
CA GLN A 458 33.27 -13.29 21.03
C GLN A 458 32.95 -12.57 19.72
N PHE A 459 32.65 -11.29 19.83
CA PHE A 459 32.31 -10.45 18.71
C PHE A 459 33.12 -9.14 18.73
N PRO A 460 34.33 -9.11 18.11
CA PRO A 460 35.31 -8.01 18.26
C PRO A 460 34.82 -6.66 17.74
N LEU A 461 33.82 -6.61 16.81
CA LEU A 461 33.32 -5.37 16.22
C LEU A 461 32.70 -4.43 17.25
N SER A 462 31.95 -4.94 18.22
CA SER A 462 31.33 -4.11 19.28
C SER A 462 32.37 -3.45 20.19
N ARG A 463 33.52 -4.14 20.46
CA ARG A 463 34.63 -3.58 21.21
C ARG A 463 35.30 -2.44 20.45
N ILE A 464 35.46 -2.57 19.13
CA ILE A 464 36.06 -1.52 18.29
C ILE A 464 35.12 -0.29 18.22
N LEU A 465 33.82 -0.50 18.20
CA LEU A 465 32.81 0.55 18.15
C LEU A 465 32.49 1.17 19.52
N ASP A 466 32.99 0.57 20.63
CA ASP A 466 32.80 0.98 22.02
C ASP A 466 31.29 1.16 22.38
N THR A 467 30.46 0.31 21.82
CA THR A 467 28.99 0.37 22.03
C THR A 467 28.34 -1.01 21.93
N ASN A 468 27.11 -1.17 22.39
CA ASN A 468 26.36 -2.38 22.17
C ASN A 468 26.07 -2.57 20.68
N VAL A 469 26.21 -3.80 20.19
CA VAL A 469 25.97 -4.13 18.78
C VAL A 469 24.96 -5.25 18.67
N ILE A 470 24.00 -5.07 17.78
CA ILE A 470 23.06 -6.08 17.31
C ILE A 470 23.36 -6.34 15.84
N MET A 471 23.72 -7.59 15.52
CA MET A 471 24.26 -7.95 14.21
C MET A 471 23.59 -9.19 13.64
N GLY A 472 23.12 -9.13 12.41
CA GLY A 472 22.69 -10.31 11.65
C GLY A 472 23.90 -11.11 11.15
N ALA A 473 23.97 -12.39 11.53
CA ALA A 473 25.05 -13.30 11.16
C ALA A 473 24.56 -14.75 11.06
N ASN A 474 25.30 -15.58 10.35
CA ASN A 474 25.11 -17.03 10.44
C ASN A 474 25.80 -17.58 11.71
N HIS A 475 25.14 -18.45 12.42
CA HIS A 475 25.65 -19.10 13.64
C HIS A 475 25.69 -20.62 13.44
N TYR A 476 26.83 -21.23 13.77
CA TYR A 476 27.00 -22.67 13.72
C TYR A 476 27.08 -23.25 15.12
N LYS A 477 26.16 -24.16 15.44
CA LYS A 477 26.09 -24.81 16.74
C LYS A 477 25.57 -26.23 16.59
N ASP A 478 26.21 -27.19 17.27
CA ASP A 478 25.78 -28.60 17.36
C ASP A 478 25.51 -29.26 16.00
N GLY A 479 26.36 -28.95 15.00
CA GLY A 479 26.23 -29.51 13.63
C GLY A 479 25.22 -28.78 12.75
N ASN A 480 24.55 -27.76 13.25
CA ASN A 480 23.49 -27.02 12.56
C ASN A 480 23.91 -25.57 12.25
N MET A 481 23.43 -25.07 11.11
CA MET A 481 23.57 -23.68 10.71
C MET A 481 22.27 -22.92 10.99
N TYR A 482 22.37 -21.77 11.63
CA TYR A 482 21.24 -20.90 11.96
C TYR A 482 21.43 -19.52 11.33
N ASN A 483 20.32 -18.92 10.91
CA ASN A 483 20.24 -17.48 10.63
C ASN A 483 19.97 -16.78 11.96
N SER A 484 20.85 -15.87 12.39
CA SER A 484 20.87 -15.42 13.79
C SER A 484 21.01 -13.91 13.93
N MET A 485 20.50 -13.39 15.04
CA MET A 485 20.75 -12.06 15.57
C MET A 485 21.70 -12.22 16.77
N VAL A 486 22.90 -11.67 16.63
CA VAL A 486 23.96 -11.70 17.66
C VAL A 486 23.95 -10.39 18.41
N ILE A 487 23.87 -10.44 19.73
CA ILE A 487 23.86 -9.31 20.63
C ILE A 487 25.14 -9.33 21.44
N ALA A 488 25.98 -8.30 21.25
CA ALA A 488 27.27 -8.16 21.95
C ALA A 488 27.33 -6.81 22.69
N ASP A 489 27.94 -6.83 23.87
CA ASP A 489 28.18 -5.62 24.64
C ASP A 489 29.40 -4.84 24.11
N LYS A 490 29.61 -3.63 24.63
CA LYS A 490 30.77 -2.77 24.28
C LYS A 490 32.15 -3.36 24.55
N LEU A 491 32.23 -4.44 25.36
CA LEU A 491 33.48 -5.16 25.61
C LEU A 491 33.77 -6.26 24.58
N GLY A 492 32.85 -6.49 23.65
CA GLY A 492 32.94 -7.54 22.62
C GLY A 492 32.49 -8.91 23.11
N ILE A 493 31.76 -8.96 24.23
CA ILE A 493 31.23 -10.22 24.78
C ILE A 493 29.85 -10.44 24.21
N VAL A 494 29.62 -11.59 23.59
CA VAL A 494 28.28 -12.00 23.12
C VAL A 494 27.42 -12.30 24.34
N LYS A 495 26.38 -11.51 24.53
CA LYS A 495 25.40 -11.68 25.62
C LYS A 495 24.31 -12.65 25.26
N LYS A 496 23.89 -12.64 23.99
CA LYS A 496 22.82 -13.48 23.50
C LYS A 496 22.96 -13.72 22.00
N ILE A 497 22.53 -14.90 21.57
CA ILE A 497 22.32 -15.24 20.16
C ILE A 497 20.86 -15.70 20.03
N TYR A 498 20.09 -14.97 19.26
CA TYR A 498 18.73 -15.35 18.86
C TYR A 498 18.77 -16.03 17.51
N ASN A 499 18.36 -17.27 17.42
CA ASN A 499 18.27 -18.03 16.18
C ASN A 499 16.86 -17.91 15.60
N LYS A 500 16.76 -17.63 14.30
CA LYS A 500 15.48 -17.50 13.59
C LYS A 500 14.61 -18.71 13.77
N SER A 501 13.41 -18.53 14.29
CA SER A 501 12.48 -19.61 14.61
C SER A 501 11.47 -19.88 13.49
N HIS A 502 11.16 -18.88 12.67
CA HIS A 502 10.25 -19.04 11.54
C HIS A 502 10.99 -18.83 10.21
N LEU A 503 11.41 -19.94 9.61
CA LEU A 503 12.21 -19.95 8.39
C LEU A 503 11.36 -19.72 7.14
N VAL A 504 11.97 -19.12 6.09
CA VAL A 504 11.34 -18.92 4.79
C VAL A 504 11.31 -20.23 4.01
N PRO A 505 10.09 -20.74 3.69
CA PRO A 505 9.94 -21.94 2.87
C PRO A 505 10.59 -21.77 1.50
N PHE A 506 11.26 -22.81 1.00
CA PHE A 506 11.99 -22.84 -0.28
C PHE A 506 13.20 -21.90 -0.38
N GLY A 507 13.44 -21.05 0.60
CA GLY A 507 14.62 -20.19 0.68
C GLY A 507 15.63 -20.73 1.69
N GLU A 508 15.19 -20.90 2.92
CA GLU A 508 16.05 -21.31 4.05
C GLU A 508 15.91 -22.81 4.38
N TYR A 509 14.79 -23.43 4.00
CA TYR A 509 14.58 -24.89 4.12
C TYR A 509 13.64 -25.41 3.05
N GLY A 510 13.72 -26.72 2.77
CA GLY A 510 12.84 -27.43 1.84
C GLY A 510 11.64 -28.05 2.56
N PRO A 511 10.40 -27.52 2.44
CA PRO A 511 9.21 -28.07 3.13
C PRO A 511 8.88 -29.51 2.73
N PHE A 512 9.34 -29.95 1.56
CA PHE A 512 9.14 -31.32 1.03
C PHE A 512 10.43 -32.15 1.06
N GLY A 513 11.39 -31.81 1.93
CA GLY A 513 12.66 -32.48 2.04
C GLY A 513 13.47 -32.41 0.74
N ASN A 514 14.02 -33.57 0.30
CA ASN A 514 14.87 -33.61 -0.91
C ASN A 514 14.11 -33.55 -2.24
N ILE A 515 12.77 -33.51 -2.23
CA ILE A 515 11.96 -33.47 -3.47
C ILE A 515 12.13 -32.11 -4.18
N ILE A 516 12.14 -31.03 -3.40
CA ILE A 516 12.42 -29.68 -3.88
C ILE A 516 13.51 -29.11 -2.97
N PRO A 517 14.78 -29.14 -3.41
CA PRO A 517 15.88 -28.64 -2.60
C PRO A 517 15.77 -27.12 -2.43
N ALA A 518 15.97 -26.66 -1.20
CA ALA A 518 16.14 -25.24 -0.91
C ALA A 518 17.62 -24.85 -1.10
N PRO A 519 17.90 -23.60 -1.51
CA PRO A 519 19.27 -23.06 -1.58
C PRO A 519 19.96 -23.05 -0.24
N GLY A 520 19.24 -22.85 0.87
CA GLY A 520 19.71 -22.90 2.24
C GLY A 520 19.17 -24.13 2.99
N GLN A 521 19.98 -24.64 3.92
CA GLN A 521 19.55 -25.64 4.90
C GLN A 521 19.83 -25.08 6.28
N MET A 522 18.93 -24.18 6.73
CA MET A 522 19.00 -23.58 8.04
C MET A 522 18.19 -24.42 9.05
N ALA A 523 18.63 -24.43 10.29
CA ALA A 523 17.90 -25.04 11.40
C ALA A 523 16.95 -24.01 12.04
N PHE A 524 15.85 -24.51 12.61
CA PHE A 524 14.89 -23.71 13.34
C PHE A 524 15.44 -23.35 14.72
N GLY A 525 15.30 -22.09 15.14
CA GLY A 525 15.57 -21.64 16.50
C GLY A 525 14.47 -22.06 17.48
N ASP A 526 14.72 -21.83 18.78
CA ASP A 526 13.85 -22.28 19.88
C ASP A 526 12.51 -21.54 19.98
N GLY A 527 12.36 -20.42 19.29
CA GLY A 527 11.16 -19.59 19.28
C GLY A 527 11.39 -18.18 19.80
N PRO A 528 10.31 -17.37 19.84
CA PRO A 528 10.41 -15.98 20.22
C PRO A 528 10.80 -15.83 21.70
N GLU A 529 11.61 -14.81 21.97
CA GLU A 529 12.08 -14.46 23.29
C GLU A 529 12.11 -12.94 23.49
N ILE A 530 12.34 -12.51 24.71
CA ILE A 530 12.55 -11.10 25.05
C ILE A 530 13.99 -10.94 25.52
N ILE A 531 14.67 -9.96 24.94
CA ILE A 531 16.10 -9.71 25.22
C ILE A 531 16.20 -8.36 25.94
N ASN A 532 17.09 -8.33 26.94
CA ASN A 532 17.43 -7.14 27.68
C ASN A 532 18.91 -6.81 27.46
N ILE A 533 19.20 -5.54 27.18
CA ILE A 533 20.57 -4.98 27.16
C ILE A 533 20.65 -3.75 28.06
N GLU A 534 21.77 -3.60 28.73
CA GLU A 534 22.03 -2.40 29.54
C GLU A 534 22.61 -1.29 28.69
N THR A 535 22.03 -0.09 28.79
CA THR A 535 22.49 1.14 28.16
C THR A 535 22.84 2.18 29.23
N GLN A 536 23.42 3.30 28.84
CA GLN A 536 23.66 4.40 29.80
C GLN A 536 22.37 4.99 30.39
N TYR A 537 21.23 4.77 29.74
CA TYR A 537 19.91 5.23 30.17
C TYR A 537 19.11 4.12 30.90
N GLY A 538 19.74 3.00 31.23
CA GLY A 538 19.13 1.86 31.88
C GLY A 538 18.85 0.69 30.95
N SER A 539 17.96 -0.17 31.38
CA SER A 539 17.62 -1.41 30.69
C SER A 539 16.76 -1.17 29.45
N PHE A 540 17.23 -1.60 28.30
CA PHE A 540 16.50 -1.58 27.04
C PHE A 540 16.04 -3.00 26.68
N VAL A 541 14.74 -3.20 26.75
CA VAL A 541 14.07 -4.49 26.53
C VAL A 541 13.46 -4.53 25.14
N PHE A 542 13.77 -5.55 24.35
CA PHE A 542 13.23 -5.67 23.00
C PHE A 542 12.85 -7.12 22.61
N ALA A 543 11.95 -7.22 21.64
CA ALA A 543 11.61 -8.46 20.96
C ALA A 543 12.42 -8.57 19.66
N PRO A 544 13.23 -9.62 19.45
CA PRO A 544 13.93 -9.84 18.19
C PRO A 544 12.98 -10.39 17.12
N ALA A 545 13.19 -9.97 15.87
CA ALA A 545 12.51 -10.50 14.70
C ALA A 545 13.46 -10.51 13.51
N ILE A 546 13.72 -11.67 12.92
CA ILE A 546 14.56 -11.78 11.74
C ILE A 546 13.69 -11.90 10.49
N CYS A 547 13.73 -10.86 9.63
CA CYS A 547 13.11 -10.82 8.31
C CYS A 547 11.61 -11.21 8.32
N TYR A 548 11.29 -12.37 7.76
CA TYR A 548 9.96 -12.94 7.59
C TYR A 548 9.17 -13.15 8.90
N GLU A 549 9.83 -13.30 10.04
CA GLU A 549 9.18 -13.53 11.33
C GLU A 549 8.19 -12.43 11.72
N ILE A 550 8.48 -11.18 11.34
CA ILE A 550 7.66 -10.00 11.69
C ILE A 550 6.25 -10.03 11.09
N ILE A 551 6.00 -10.86 10.08
CA ILE A 551 4.67 -10.93 9.45
C ILE A 551 3.66 -11.75 10.27
N PHE A 552 4.12 -12.55 11.24
CA PHE A 552 3.30 -13.43 12.08
C PHE A 552 2.91 -12.72 13.38
N SER A 553 1.68 -12.23 13.45
CA SER A 553 1.24 -11.28 14.47
C SER A 553 1.15 -11.79 15.91
N ASP A 554 1.01 -13.10 16.15
CA ASP A 554 0.78 -13.64 17.50
C ASP A 554 2.02 -14.30 18.14
N SER A 555 3.16 -14.33 17.45
CA SER A 555 4.26 -15.19 17.86
C SER A 555 5.47 -14.48 18.49
N LEU A 556 5.65 -13.16 18.28
CA LEU A 556 6.90 -12.50 18.65
C LEU A 556 6.95 -11.96 20.09
N ILE A 557 5.82 -11.50 20.63
CA ILE A 557 5.78 -10.83 21.93
C ILE A 557 4.87 -11.60 22.88
N PRO A 558 5.40 -12.07 24.03
CA PRO A 558 4.57 -12.64 25.09
C PRO A 558 3.52 -11.63 25.60
N LYS A 559 2.30 -12.10 25.87
CA LYS A 559 1.16 -11.23 26.25
C LYS A 559 1.39 -10.40 27.52
N ASN A 560 2.22 -10.88 28.42
CA ASN A 560 2.48 -10.31 29.77
C ASN A 560 3.67 -9.35 29.83
N ILE A 561 4.40 -9.16 28.74
CA ILE A 561 5.60 -8.30 28.69
C ILE A 561 5.41 -7.25 27.60
N THR A 562 5.68 -5.97 27.92
CA THR A 562 5.72 -4.90 26.91
C THR A 562 7.17 -4.47 26.72
N PRO A 563 7.82 -4.87 25.62
CA PRO A 563 9.16 -4.43 25.32
C PRO A 563 9.15 -2.95 24.90
N ASN A 564 10.31 -2.29 25.01
CA ASN A 564 10.49 -0.91 24.53
C ASN A 564 10.38 -0.85 23.00
N ALA A 565 10.85 -1.88 22.31
CA ALA A 565 10.82 -1.97 20.84
C ALA A 565 10.76 -3.42 20.34
N ILE A 566 10.43 -3.56 19.06
CA ILE A 566 10.76 -4.74 18.25
C ILE A 566 11.99 -4.37 17.43
N ILE A 567 13.02 -5.21 17.44
CA ILE A 567 14.17 -5.05 16.53
C ILE A 567 14.01 -6.03 15.39
N ASN A 568 13.72 -5.48 14.21
CA ASN A 568 13.58 -6.26 12.98
C ASN A 568 14.82 -6.08 12.09
N ILE A 569 15.68 -7.09 12.06
CA ILE A 569 16.77 -7.16 11.08
C ILE A 569 16.31 -7.96 9.85
N THR A 570 16.60 -7.45 8.65
CA THR A 570 16.07 -8.06 7.43
C THR A 570 16.97 -7.83 6.22
N ASN A 571 16.79 -8.66 5.20
CA ASN A 571 17.47 -8.54 3.92
C ASN A 571 16.46 -8.64 2.76
N ASP A 572 15.90 -7.50 2.36
CA ASP A 572 14.93 -7.43 1.25
C ASP A 572 15.59 -7.44 -0.14
N THR A 573 16.92 -7.65 -0.24
CA THR A 573 17.64 -7.78 -1.52
C THR A 573 17.01 -8.87 -2.39
N TRP A 574 16.48 -9.92 -1.77
CA TRP A 574 15.79 -11.04 -2.43
C TRP A 574 14.58 -10.61 -3.27
N PHE A 575 13.94 -9.50 -2.91
CA PHE A 575 12.78 -8.99 -3.62
C PHE A 575 13.16 -8.12 -4.82
N GLY A 576 14.41 -7.62 -4.89
CA GLY A 576 14.85 -6.66 -5.90
C GLY A 576 14.02 -5.35 -5.84
N LYS A 577 14.06 -4.55 -6.90
CA LYS A 577 13.28 -3.29 -6.99
C LYS A 577 11.82 -3.59 -7.38
N THR A 578 11.08 -4.26 -6.51
CA THR A 578 9.72 -4.73 -6.76
C THR A 578 8.74 -4.26 -5.67
N PRO A 579 7.42 -4.44 -5.86
CA PRO A 579 6.43 -4.17 -4.82
C PRO A 579 6.68 -4.88 -3.48
N GLY A 580 7.39 -6.02 -3.49
CA GLY A 580 7.65 -6.83 -2.29
C GLY A 580 8.28 -6.06 -1.14
N ILE A 581 9.22 -5.14 -1.41
CA ILE A 581 9.87 -4.31 -0.40
C ILE A 581 8.86 -3.43 0.36
N TYR A 582 7.97 -2.77 -0.38
CA TYR A 582 6.96 -1.87 0.19
C TYR A 582 5.86 -2.65 0.91
N GLN A 583 5.48 -3.80 0.37
CA GLN A 583 4.51 -4.70 0.99
C GLN A 583 5.06 -5.27 2.31
N HIS A 584 6.34 -5.64 2.36
CA HIS A 584 6.99 -6.10 3.59
C HIS A 584 7.03 -4.99 4.65
N LEU A 585 7.36 -3.76 4.26
CA LEU A 585 7.32 -2.61 5.16
C LEU A 585 5.90 -2.39 5.74
N ASP A 586 4.85 -2.50 4.93
CA ASP A 586 3.47 -2.38 5.41
C ASP A 586 3.09 -3.52 6.38
N MET A 587 3.65 -4.72 6.21
CA MET A 587 3.47 -5.80 7.19
C MET A 587 4.13 -5.47 8.54
N VAL A 588 5.31 -4.84 8.51
CA VAL A 588 6.01 -4.35 9.72
C VAL A 588 5.20 -3.25 10.42
N ARG A 589 4.73 -2.27 9.66
CA ARG A 589 3.86 -1.18 10.16
C ARG A 589 2.57 -1.71 10.78
N ARG A 590 1.95 -2.69 10.12
CA ARG A 590 0.78 -3.40 10.64
C ARG A 590 1.08 -4.03 12.00
N TYR A 591 2.20 -4.72 12.12
CA TYR A 591 2.57 -5.39 13.37
C TYR A 591 2.83 -4.40 14.51
N ALA A 592 3.45 -3.24 14.21
CA ALA A 592 3.60 -2.16 15.18
C ALA A 592 2.23 -1.71 15.74
N ILE A 593 1.25 -1.51 14.86
CA ILE A 593 -0.12 -1.12 15.24
C ILE A 593 -0.80 -2.21 16.08
N GLU A 594 -0.76 -3.45 15.63
CA GLU A 594 -1.42 -4.59 16.29
C GLU A 594 -0.85 -4.85 17.67
N SER A 595 0.47 -4.77 17.81
CA SER A 595 1.17 -5.01 19.07
C SER A 595 1.19 -3.80 20.01
N GLY A 596 1.07 -2.58 19.47
CA GLY A 596 1.28 -1.33 20.20
C GLY A 596 2.75 -1.11 20.59
N VAL A 597 3.70 -1.69 19.83
CA VAL A 597 5.14 -1.60 20.11
C VAL A 597 5.86 -1.03 18.90
N PRO A 598 6.71 0.01 19.08
CA PRO A 598 7.48 0.59 17.98
C PRO A 598 8.48 -0.42 17.41
N VAL A 599 8.85 -0.24 16.14
CA VAL A 599 9.76 -1.13 15.44
C VAL A 599 10.99 -0.36 14.97
N VAL A 600 12.18 -0.88 15.30
CA VAL A 600 13.45 -0.49 14.70
C VAL A 600 13.77 -1.51 13.61
N ARG A 601 13.68 -1.08 12.36
CA ARG A 601 13.91 -1.95 11.20
C ARG A 601 15.24 -1.64 10.55
N ALA A 602 16.19 -2.56 10.63
CA ALA A 602 17.45 -2.53 9.92
C ALA A 602 17.39 -3.44 8.68
N ASN A 603 17.50 -2.88 7.49
CA ASN A 603 17.43 -3.59 6.22
C ASN A 603 18.77 -3.54 5.48
N TYR A 604 19.09 -4.59 4.73
CA TYR A 604 20.35 -4.65 3.99
C TYR A 604 20.34 -3.68 2.79
N SER A 605 19.32 -3.72 1.96
CA SER A 605 19.19 -2.84 0.77
C SER A 605 17.77 -2.34 0.52
N GLY A 606 16.79 -2.74 1.35
CA GLY A 606 15.41 -2.28 1.28
C GLY A 606 15.22 -0.95 2.00
N ILE A 607 14.18 -0.84 2.82
CA ILE A 607 13.89 0.36 3.61
C ILE A 607 14.21 0.06 5.07
N SER A 608 15.22 0.76 5.62
CA SER A 608 15.47 0.82 7.06
C SER A 608 14.68 1.97 7.66
N ALA A 609 14.08 1.79 8.83
CA ALA A 609 13.19 2.80 9.39
C ALA A 609 13.02 2.68 10.91
N PHE A 610 12.73 3.82 11.54
CA PHE A 610 12.09 3.91 12.84
C PHE A 610 10.58 4.05 12.64
N ILE A 611 9.81 3.15 13.23
CA ILE A 611 8.36 3.05 13.05
C ILE A 611 7.72 3.09 14.44
N ASN A 612 6.81 4.05 14.63
CA ASN A 612 6.08 4.19 15.89
C ASN A 612 5.08 3.06 16.13
N SER A 613 4.61 2.95 17.36
CA SER A 613 3.57 1.98 17.74
C SER A 613 2.21 2.20 17.05
N ASP A 614 2.00 3.36 16.40
CA ASP A 614 0.86 3.62 15.52
C ASP A 614 1.13 3.31 14.04
N GLY A 615 2.29 2.74 13.71
CA GLY A 615 2.68 2.37 12.36
C GLY A 615 3.16 3.53 11.48
N ASN A 616 3.31 4.74 12.01
CA ASN A 616 3.89 5.86 11.28
C ASN A 616 5.41 5.73 11.22
N ILE A 617 5.99 6.10 10.07
CA ILE A 617 7.44 6.10 9.85
C ILE A 617 7.95 7.45 10.30
N GLU A 618 8.79 7.48 11.34
CA GLU A 618 9.41 8.70 11.86
C GLU A 618 10.59 9.15 10.99
N SER A 619 11.43 8.20 10.63
CA SER A 619 12.60 8.43 9.78
C SER A 619 12.96 7.15 9.04
N PHE A 620 13.58 7.27 7.87
CA PHE A 620 13.94 6.11 7.06
C PHE A 620 15.12 6.36 6.14
N LEU A 621 15.81 5.28 5.75
CA LEU A 621 16.71 5.22 4.61
C LEU A 621 16.00 4.53 3.45
N PRO A 622 15.96 5.16 2.26
CA PRO A 622 15.28 4.60 1.10
C PRO A 622 16.00 3.38 0.52
N VAL A 623 15.31 2.69 -0.37
CA VAL A 623 15.82 1.51 -1.09
C VAL A 623 17.14 1.83 -1.80
N THR A 624 18.12 0.95 -1.66
CA THR A 624 19.45 1.04 -2.30
C THR A 624 20.32 2.25 -1.88
N GLN A 625 19.94 3.01 -0.89
CA GLN A 625 20.78 4.02 -0.29
C GLN A 625 21.60 3.41 0.85
N ASN A 626 22.92 3.52 0.81
CA ASN A 626 23.79 3.17 1.93
C ASN A 626 23.88 4.33 2.93
N GLY A 627 24.15 4.01 4.18
CA GLY A 627 24.30 5.00 5.23
C GLY A 627 23.91 4.50 6.61
N SER A 628 23.84 5.43 7.55
CA SER A 628 23.32 5.21 8.89
C SER A 628 22.17 6.17 9.20
N LEU A 629 21.32 5.77 10.14
CA LEU A 629 20.16 6.53 10.59
C LEU A 629 20.07 6.44 12.11
N ASP A 630 20.12 7.59 12.78
CA ASP A 630 20.00 7.68 14.23
C ASP A 630 18.56 8.01 14.62
N GLY A 631 18.10 7.41 15.72
CA GLY A 631 16.75 7.63 16.24
C GLY A 631 16.56 7.06 17.63
N MET A 632 15.39 7.31 18.18
CA MET A 632 14.92 6.81 19.46
C MET A 632 13.55 6.17 19.27
N VAL A 633 13.11 5.32 20.21
CA VAL A 633 11.79 4.69 20.19
C VAL A 633 11.04 4.95 21.48
N TRP A 634 9.75 5.21 21.36
CA TRP A 634 8.85 5.51 22.47
C TRP A 634 7.40 5.06 22.18
N GLY A 635 6.50 5.24 23.14
CA GLY A 635 5.07 5.03 22.95
C GLY A 635 4.64 3.56 22.92
N ALA A 636 5.48 2.66 23.44
CA ALA A 636 5.08 1.26 23.59
C ALA A 636 3.93 1.13 24.59
N HIS A 637 2.84 0.45 24.21
CA HIS A 637 1.65 0.25 25.01
C HIS A 637 0.99 -1.09 24.70
N ILE A 638 -0.01 -1.48 25.50
CA ILE A 638 -0.76 -2.72 25.27
C ILE A 638 -2.03 -2.39 24.48
N THR A 639 -2.20 -3.04 23.34
CA THR A 639 -3.42 -2.94 22.55
C THR A 639 -4.45 -4.00 22.97
N PRO A 640 -5.77 -3.76 22.80
CA PRO A 640 -6.79 -4.78 22.99
C PRO A 640 -6.56 -6.01 22.10
N TYR A 641 -6.17 -5.83 20.84
CA TYR A 641 -5.89 -6.96 19.95
C TYR A 641 -4.76 -7.85 20.49
N ARG A 642 -3.66 -7.26 20.94
CA ARG A 642 -2.55 -8.02 21.54
C ARG A 642 -3.00 -8.83 22.76
N THR A 643 -3.89 -8.27 23.60
CA THR A 643 -4.44 -8.95 24.78
C THR A 643 -5.33 -10.13 24.38
N ILE A 644 -6.22 -9.92 23.42
CA ILE A 644 -7.17 -10.91 22.92
C ILE A 644 -6.42 -11.98 22.11
N GLY A 645 -5.60 -11.56 21.16
CA GLY A 645 -4.90 -12.41 20.22
C GLY A 645 -5.75 -12.80 19.02
N ARG A 646 -5.07 -13.28 18.00
CA ARG A 646 -5.64 -13.64 16.69
C ARG A 646 -6.78 -14.64 16.76
N ASP A 647 -6.58 -15.75 17.48
CA ASP A 647 -7.52 -16.87 17.47
C ASP A 647 -8.82 -16.54 18.19
N LEU A 648 -8.75 -15.83 19.33
CA LEU A 648 -9.94 -15.36 20.02
C LEU A 648 -10.67 -14.28 19.20
N CYS A 649 -9.93 -13.40 18.51
CA CYS A 649 -10.52 -12.45 17.57
C CYS A 649 -11.33 -13.18 16.49
N MET A 650 -10.80 -14.24 15.89
CA MET A 650 -11.52 -15.04 14.91
C MET A 650 -12.77 -15.70 15.50
N ILE A 651 -12.68 -16.24 16.71
CA ILE A 651 -13.84 -16.83 17.42
C ILE A 651 -14.93 -15.75 17.62
N PHE A 652 -14.57 -14.56 18.07
CA PHE A 652 -15.53 -13.44 18.22
C PHE A 652 -16.19 -13.05 16.91
N ILE A 653 -15.45 -13.00 15.80
CA ILE A 653 -15.99 -12.71 14.47
C ILE A 653 -17.02 -13.78 14.07
N LEU A 654 -16.72 -15.06 14.28
CA LEU A 654 -17.65 -16.16 13.97
C LEU A 654 -18.92 -16.11 14.83
N LEU A 655 -18.78 -15.92 16.16
CA LEU A 655 -19.91 -15.78 17.07
C LEU A 655 -20.78 -14.58 16.73
N PHE A 656 -20.16 -13.41 16.47
CA PHE A 656 -20.87 -12.22 16.01
C PHE A 656 -21.68 -12.50 14.73
N SER A 657 -21.06 -13.18 13.77
CA SER A 657 -21.70 -13.51 12.49
C SER A 657 -22.91 -14.44 12.66
N ILE A 658 -22.82 -15.41 13.57
CA ILE A 658 -23.92 -16.31 13.90
C ILE A 658 -25.07 -15.52 14.56
N ILE A 659 -24.76 -14.72 15.59
CA ILE A 659 -25.74 -13.91 16.33
C ILE A 659 -26.43 -12.93 15.37
N ALA A 660 -25.66 -12.21 14.54
CA ALA A 660 -26.21 -11.29 13.55
C ALA A 660 -27.15 -12.01 12.56
N SER A 661 -26.77 -13.21 12.09
CA SER A 661 -27.59 -14.00 11.18
C SER A 661 -28.89 -14.47 11.82
N ILE A 662 -28.85 -14.88 13.09
CA ILE A 662 -30.05 -15.28 13.86
C ILE A 662 -30.97 -14.07 14.07
N SER A 663 -30.43 -12.94 14.52
CA SER A 663 -31.17 -11.71 14.75
C SER A 663 -31.89 -11.24 13.48
N ILE A 664 -31.21 -11.26 12.34
CA ILE A 664 -31.79 -10.94 11.03
C ILE A 664 -32.94 -11.90 10.69
N SER A 665 -32.77 -13.19 10.96
CA SER A 665 -33.85 -14.17 10.68
C SER A 665 -35.08 -13.96 11.53
N VAL A 666 -34.91 -13.49 12.78
CA VAL A 666 -36.05 -13.15 13.67
C VAL A 666 -36.76 -11.90 13.21
N PHE A 667 -36.01 -10.83 12.85
CA PHE A 667 -36.61 -9.60 12.31
C PHE A 667 -37.38 -9.83 11.02
N GLN A 668 -36.85 -10.61 10.08
CA GLN A 668 -37.50 -10.91 8.78
C GLN A 668 -38.71 -11.85 8.89
N LYS A 669 -39.00 -12.47 10.04
CA LYS A 669 -40.19 -13.24 10.29
C LYS A 669 -41.34 -12.41 10.88
N LYS A 670 -41.04 -11.20 11.37
CA LYS A 670 -42.03 -10.28 11.96
C LYS A 670 -42.63 -9.32 10.91
N ASP A 671 -41.96 -9.15 9.78
CA ASP A 671 -42.49 -8.46 8.59
C ASP A 671 -43.06 -9.50 7.59
#